data_6a3f57f46d0597fcfbb78bb3fa2f1f93
#
_entry.id   6a3f57f46d0597fcfbb78bb3fa2f1f93
#
_cell.length_a   1.000
_cell.length_b   1.000
_cell.length_c   1.000
_cell.angle_alpha   90.00
_cell.angle_beta   90.00
_cell.angle_gamma   90.00
#
_symmetry.space_group_name_H-M   'P 1'
#
loop_
_entity.id
_entity.type
_entity.pdbx_description
1 polymer ?
#
loop_
_entity_poly.entity_id
_entity_poly.type
_entity_poly.pdbx_seq_one_letter_code
_entity_poly.pdbx_strand_id
1 'polypeptide(L)'
;MNAPARAADLDNVPRLQRRLRVTGIVQGVGFRPYVWHLARELNLAGWVRNDAAGVDVLVEGEAVVIDAFTRRLPKEIPPLAQVRDLTWNDAPATGEHAGFAITESGAGRAATLIGPDTAVCADCLAELFDPTDRRWRYAFINCTHCGPRYTLTRSLPYDRAQTSMAAFPLCPDCEREYRNPADRRFHAEPTACPVCGPKMWVEELPSPAGGGGVGGEGRILASQETRALAPALPRLRGRELDPITDTLVRLQAGQILAIKGLGGFHLACDARNAAAVQTLRARKHREEKPFAVMAANLASLADWVDISPAESDLLQSPERPIVLLRKKPGADAALPGIAPGLAWLGVMLPYTPIHWLLFHAAAGRPVGADWMTRPQNLALVMTSANPGGEPLVIGNDEAVARLAGIADAVLLHDRDIVVRCDDSVVRCGAEIPPDPPSGKVGNHQFIRRARGYTPRAIRLARAGPSVLALGGYLKNTVCVTRGDEAFVSQHIGGLDNPATCTMLMEVTQHLLDILAVKPEAVAHDLHPDFFASRHAQALAAQWGVPAIAVQHHHGHIAAIAAEHGVNQPLLGLALDGVGLGSDGQAWGGELLRVDGAGFSRLGHLSPLALPGGDKAAKEPWRMAAAALFQLGRADEIPRRFPGQPLARQLHVMLENRAHCPPTTSLGRWFDAAAGLLGAREVMAYEGQAAMLLEGLAERAGPVQPVPDGWTFSPRPQAGVARLGGRGAGRAFSPRPQAGEGTGERAACEVLDLLPLLARLADEPDPVHGAVLFHATLARALADWAERAARREGLTTVALGGGCFLNHILSRDLGRQLAERGLTVLEARQAPPNDGGLSLGQAWVAIHTLH
;
A
#
# COMPACT_ATOMS: atom_id res chain seq x y z
N MET A 1 -39.60 -13.84 -74.40
CA MET A 1 -38.20 -14.23 -74.26
C MET A 1 -37.56 -13.22 -73.35
N ASN A 2 -37.58 -13.47 -72.03
CA ASN A 2 -36.89 -12.65 -71.03
C ASN A 2 -35.57 -13.33 -70.74
N ALA A 3 -34.45 -12.60 -70.96
CA ALA A 3 -33.11 -13.02 -70.57
C ALA A 3 -32.96 -12.95 -69.04
N PRO A 4 -32.25 -13.88 -68.40
CA PRO A 4 -32.02 -13.85 -66.98
C PRO A 4 -31.01 -12.71 -66.67
N ALA A 5 -31.29 -11.94 -65.60
CA ALA A 5 -30.37 -10.95 -65.05
C ALA A 5 -29.09 -11.64 -64.59
N ARG A 6 -27.96 -11.09 -65.01
CA ARG A 6 -26.62 -11.48 -64.55
C ARG A 6 -26.54 -11.36 -63.03
N ALA A 7 -26.03 -12.40 -62.37
CA ALA A 7 -25.58 -12.35 -60.98
C ALA A 7 -24.54 -11.24 -60.87
N ALA A 8 -24.85 -10.25 -60.09
CA ALA A 8 -23.96 -9.14 -59.81
C ALA A 8 -22.82 -9.60 -58.89
N ASP A 9 -21.66 -9.13 -59.23
CA ASP A 9 -20.38 -9.31 -58.58
C ASP A 9 -20.45 -9.23 -57.04
N LEU A 10 -20.36 -10.40 -56.38
CA LEU A 10 -20.11 -10.54 -54.94
C LEU A 10 -18.61 -10.55 -54.59
N ASP A 11 -17.73 -10.36 -55.60
CA ASP A 11 -16.27 -10.55 -55.43
C ASP A 11 -15.45 -9.24 -55.26
N ASN A 12 -16.08 -8.12 -54.98
CA ASN A 12 -15.33 -6.84 -54.89
C ASN A 12 -15.48 -6.12 -53.54
N VAL A 13 -15.42 -6.88 -52.43
CA VAL A 13 -15.25 -6.24 -51.10
C VAL A 13 -13.77 -5.83 -50.95
N PRO A 14 -13.48 -4.52 -50.77
CA PRO A 14 -12.08 -4.08 -50.70
C PRO A 14 -11.35 -4.75 -49.53
N ARG A 15 -10.34 -5.53 -49.84
CA ARG A 15 -9.42 -6.09 -48.84
C ARG A 15 -8.34 -5.09 -48.54
N LEU A 16 -8.09 -4.89 -47.29
CA LEU A 16 -7.02 -3.99 -46.79
C LEU A 16 -6.15 -4.71 -45.78
N GLN A 17 -5.02 -4.11 -45.53
CA GLN A 17 -4.09 -4.46 -44.44
C GLN A 17 -4.10 -3.32 -43.43
N ARG A 18 -4.29 -3.65 -42.16
CA ARG A 18 -4.19 -2.68 -41.05
C ARG A 18 -3.08 -3.08 -40.11
N ARG A 19 -2.15 -2.16 -39.88
CA ARG A 19 -1.13 -2.31 -38.85
C ARG A 19 -1.53 -1.52 -37.62
N LEU A 20 -1.73 -2.23 -36.51
CA LEU A 20 -2.16 -1.65 -35.24
C LEU A 20 -1.00 -1.65 -34.25
N ARG A 21 -0.90 -0.57 -33.49
CA ARG A 21 0.02 -0.41 -32.39
C ARG A 21 -0.77 -0.35 -31.08
N VAL A 22 -0.49 -1.27 -30.15
CA VAL A 22 -1.15 -1.35 -28.85
C VAL A 22 -0.13 -1.10 -27.74
N THR A 23 -0.39 -0.13 -26.88
CA THR A 23 0.48 0.19 -25.73
C THR A 23 -0.28 -0.02 -24.42
N GLY A 24 0.46 -0.11 -23.29
CA GLY A 24 -0.10 -0.36 -21.96
C GLY A 24 0.43 -1.64 -21.33
N ILE A 25 -0.33 -2.24 -20.41
CA ILE A 25 -0.04 -3.56 -19.82
C ILE A 25 -0.58 -4.63 -20.77
N VAL A 26 0.20 -4.95 -21.80
CA VAL A 26 -0.21 -5.86 -22.89
C VAL A 26 0.79 -7.01 -23.11
N GLN A 27 1.79 -7.15 -22.24
CA GLN A 27 2.75 -8.25 -22.27
C GLN A 27 2.74 -9.03 -20.95
N GLY A 28 2.96 -10.35 -21.02
CA GLY A 28 2.88 -11.24 -19.86
C GLY A 28 1.48 -11.46 -19.27
N VAL A 29 0.44 -10.98 -19.96
CA VAL A 29 -0.98 -10.97 -19.51
C VAL A 29 -1.91 -11.73 -20.47
N GLY A 30 -1.37 -12.54 -21.37
CA GLY A 30 -2.16 -13.30 -22.35
C GLY A 30 -2.68 -12.49 -23.55
N PHE A 31 -2.15 -11.28 -23.78
CA PHE A 31 -2.64 -10.41 -24.84
C PHE A 31 -2.37 -10.95 -26.26
N ARG A 32 -1.16 -11.50 -26.53
CA ARG A 32 -0.86 -12.12 -27.85
C ARG A 32 -1.77 -13.29 -28.19
N PRO A 33 -1.98 -14.30 -27.32
CA PRO A 33 -2.98 -15.34 -27.54
C PRO A 33 -4.39 -14.79 -27.78
N TYR A 34 -4.80 -13.79 -27.01
CA TYR A 34 -6.10 -13.14 -27.19
C TYR A 34 -6.24 -12.53 -28.58
N VAL A 35 -5.26 -11.76 -29.06
CA VAL A 35 -5.24 -11.19 -30.41
C VAL A 35 -5.30 -12.30 -31.47
N TRP A 36 -4.57 -13.38 -31.26
CA TRP A 36 -4.56 -14.54 -32.15
C TRP A 36 -5.93 -15.22 -32.22
N HIS A 37 -6.60 -15.44 -31.10
CA HIS A 37 -7.95 -15.99 -31.04
C HIS A 37 -8.96 -15.07 -31.74
N LEU A 38 -8.94 -13.78 -31.46
CA LEU A 38 -9.83 -12.80 -32.05
C LEU A 38 -9.67 -12.71 -33.58
N ALA A 39 -8.42 -12.72 -34.06
CA ALA A 39 -8.12 -12.68 -35.47
C ALA A 39 -8.60 -13.95 -36.19
N ARG A 40 -8.43 -15.14 -35.59
CA ARG A 40 -8.90 -16.41 -36.12
C ARG A 40 -10.42 -16.55 -36.12
N GLU A 41 -11.08 -16.10 -35.07
CA GLU A 41 -12.54 -16.03 -34.97
C GLU A 41 -13.13 -15.22 -36.14
N LEU A 42 -12.46 -14.13 -36.48
CA LEU A 42 -12.84 -13.21 -37.57
C LEU A 42 -12.22 -13.60 -38.93
N ASN A 43 -11.56 -14.77 -39.04
CA ASN A 43 -10.92 -15.27 -40.27
C ASN A 43 -9.96 -14.24 -40.90
N LEU A 44 -9.25 -13.45 -40.09
CA LEU A 44 -8.22 -12.53 -40.55
C LEU A 44 -6.86 -13.22 -40.71
N ALA A 45 -6.09 -12.80 -41.71
CA ALA A 45 -4.69 -13.19 -41.86
C ALA A 45 -3.75 -12.13 -41.28
N GLY A 46 -2.47 -12.47 -41.03
CA GLY A 46 -1.48 -11.55 -40.51
C GLY A 46 -0.68 -12.07 -39.33
N TRP A 47 -0.28 -11.20 -38.43
CA TRP A 47 0.54 -11.59 -37.29
C TRP A 47 0.41 -10.63 -36.11
N VAL A 48 0.80 -11.13 -34.92
CA VAL A 48 0.98 -10.35 -33.69
C VAL A 48 2.35 -10.63 -33.09
N ARG A 49 3.04 -9.60 -32.64
CA ARG A 49 4.31 -9.72 -31.93
C ARG A 49 4.45 -8.67 -30.83
N ASN A 50 5.26 -9.01 -29.84
CA ASN A 50 5.73 -8.02 -28.89
C ASN A 50 6.89 -7.23 -29.49
N ASP A 51 7.03 -5.99 -29.10
CA ASP A 51 8.26 -5.23 -29.27
C ASP A 51 8.57 -4.37 -28.03
N ALA A 52 9.59 -3.52 -28.17
CA ALA A 52 10.11 -2.72 -27.08
C ALA A 52 9.07 -1.74 -26.46
N ALA A 53 8.05 -1.33 -27.22
CA ALA A 53 7.11 -0.29 -26.78
C ALA A 53 5.65 -0.76 -26.66
N GLY A 54 5.38 -2.06 -26.89
CA GLY A 54 4.01 -2.60 -26.80
C GLY A 54 3.79 -3.87 -27.62
N VAL A 55 2.63 -3.94 -28.26
CA VAL A 55 2.26 -5.03 -29.18
C VAL A 55 1.99 -4.44 -30.56
N ASP A 56 2.63 -5.04 -31.55
CA ASP A 56 2.48 -4.70 -32.96
C ASP A 56 1.61 -5.80 -33.60
N VAL A 57 0.54 -5.41 -34.25
CA VAL A 57 -0.45 -6.33 -34.84
C VAL A 57 -0.66 -5.93 -36.31
N LEU A 58 -0.58 -6.89 -37.19
CA LEU A 58 -0.93 -6.72 -38.59
C LEU A 58 -2.10 -7.64 -38.92
N VAL A 59 -3.18 -7.07 -39.42
CA VAL A 59 -4.36 -7.82 -39.88
C VAL A 59 -4.64 -7.54 -41.34
N GLU A 60 -5.01 -8.56 -42.09
CA GLU A 60 -5.36 -8.50 -43.51
C GLU A 60 -6.67 -9.20 -43.75
N GLY A 61 -7.61 -8.54 -44.41
CA GLY A 61 -8.95 -9.07 -44.67
C GLY A 61 -9.89 -8.02 -45.25
N GLU A 62 -11.21 -8.30 -45.17
CA GLU A 62 -12.23 -7.35 -45.56
C GLU A 62 -12.30 -6.15 -44.60
N ALA A 63 -12.46 -4.96 -45.14
CA ALA A 63 -12.45 -3.72 -44.35
C ALA A 63 -13.46 -3.76 -43.18
N VAL A 64 -14.66 -4.25 -43.38
CA VAL A 64 -15.71 -4.37 -42.34
C VAL A 64 -15.31 -5.30 -41.20
N VAL A 65 -14.62 -6.40 -41.54
CA VAL A 65 -14.14 -7.37 -40.53
C VAL A 65 -12.97 -6.81 -39.74
N ILE A 66 -12.05 -6.10 -40.40
CA ILE A 66 -10.94 -5.40 -39.73
C ILE A 66 -11.45 -4.28 -38.81
N ASP A 67 -12.49 -3.56 -39.18
CA ASP A 67 -13.16 -2.60 -38.31
C ASP A 67 -13.81 -3.26 -37.09
N ALA A 68 -14.43 -4.43 -37.25
CA ALA A 68 -14.96 -5.21 -36.14
C ALA A 68 -13.85 -5.66 -35.20
N PHE A 69 -12.74 -6.18 -35.74
CA PHE A 69 -11.54 -6.53 -34.97
C PHE A 69 -11.01 -5.34 -34.18
N THR A 70 -10.82 -4.19 -34.83
CA THR A 70 -10.29 -2.97 -34.21
C THR A 70 -11.17 -2.47 -33.06
N ARG A 71 -12.51 -2.56 -33.21
CA ARG A 71 -13.46 -2.15 -32.14
C ARG A 71 -13.50 -3.14 -30.96
N ARG A 72 -13.35 -4.46 -31.21
CA ARG A 72 -13.39 -5.51 -30.18
C ARG A 72 -12.07 -5.57 -29.41
N LEU A 73 -10.95 -5.33 -30.09
CA LEU A 73 -9.60 -5.47 -29.55
C LEU A 73 -9.37 -4.77 -28.19
N PRO A 74 -9.79 -3.52 -27.93
CA PRO A 74 -9.63 -2.86 -26.62
C PRO A 74 -10.74 -3.20 -25.62
N LYS A 75 -11.82 -3.91 -26.01
CA LYS A 75 -13.00 -4.15 -25.16
C LYS A 75 -13.05 -5.53 -24.54
N GLU A 76 -12.56 -6.55 -25.24
CA GLU A 76 -12.64 -7.96 -24.84
C GLU A 76 -11.29 -8.48 -24.33
N ILE A 77 -10.49 -7.57 -23.75
CA ILE A 77 -9.11 -7.85 -23.32
C ILE A 77 -9.06 -8.86 -22.16
N PRO A 78 -7.95 -9.61 -22.04
CA PRO A 78 -7.71 -10.49 -20.90
C PRO A 78 -7.79 -9.71 -19.56
N PRO A 79 -8.17 -10.37 -18.45
CA PRO A 79 -8.45 -9.69 -17.17
C PRO A 79 -7.33 -8.82 -16.62
N LEU A 80 -6.07 -9.14 -16.93
CA LEU A 80 -4.89 -8.40 -16.46
C LEU A 80 -4.37 -7.39 -17.49
N ALA A 81 -4.88 -7.44 -18.74
CA ALA A 81 -4.45 -6.51 -19.77
C ALA A 81 -5.08 -5.12 -19.57
N GLN A 82 -4.31 -4.09 -19.87
CA GLN A 82 -4.80 -2.71 -19.90
C GLN A 82 -4.26 -2.06 -21.18
N VAL A 83 -5.15 -1.78 -22.12
CA VAL A 83 -4.81 -1.04 -23.33
C VAL A 83 -4.81 0.43 -22.99
N ARG A 84 -3.65 1.11 -23.17
CA ARG A 84 -3.49 2.54 -22.98
C ARG A 84 -3.86 3.30 -24.24
N ASP A 85 -3.14 2.98 -25.33
CA ASP A 85 -3.35 3.60 -26.62
C ASP A 85 -3.46 2.51 -27.69
N LEU A 86 -4.31 2.79 -28.67
CA LEU A 86 -4.49 1.98 -29.88
C LEU A 86 -4.44 2.94 -31.08
N THR A 87 -3.38 2.82 -31.88
CA THR A 87 -3.23 3.56 -33.13
C THR A 87 -3.09 2.60 -34.29
N TRP A 88 -3.47 3.00 -35.49
CA TRP A 88 -3.35 2.16 -36.69
C TRP A 88 -3.16 2.98 -37.96
N ASN A 89 -2.63 2.29 -38.98
CA ASN A 89 -2.50 2.77 -40.35
C ASN A 89 -3.01 1.68 -41.30
N ASP A 90 -3.75 2.09 -42.31
CA ASP A 90 -4.27 1.22 -43.36
C ASP A 90 -3.38 1.27 -44.59
N ALA A 91 -3.28 0.11 -45.28
CA ALA A 91 -2.57 -0.09 -46.53
C ALA A 91 -3.34 -1.10 -47.39
N PRO A 92 -3.10 -1.16 -48.71
CA PRO A 92 -3.63 -2.21 -49.57
C PRO A 92 -3.20 -3.61 -49.07
N ALA A 93 -4.08 -4.58 -49.16
CA ALA A 93 -3.78 -5.98 -48.84
C ALA A 93 -2.67 -6.54 -49.73
N THR A 94 -1.69 -7.22 -49.12
CA THR A 94 -0.57 -7.83 -49.86
C THR A 94 -0.86 -9.27 -50.27
N GLY A 95 -1.72 -10.00 -49.58
CA GLY A 95 -2.01 -11.39 -49.79
C GLY A 95 -0.88 -12.34 -49.41
N GLU A 96 0.15 -11.88 -48.72
CA GLU A 96 1.32 -12.66 -48.35
C GLU A 96 1.08 -13.61 -47.17
N HIS A 97 0.00 -13.38 -46.39
CA HIS A 97 -0.28 -14.12 -45.18
C HIS A 97 -1.38 -15.19 -45.40
N ALA A 98 -1.02 -16.47 -45.27
CA ALA A 98 -1.96 -17.61 -45.41
C ALA A 98 -2.86 -17.84 -44.18
N GLY A 99 -2.66 -17.10 -43.08
CA GLY A 99 -3.38 -17.20 -41.82
C GLY A 99 -2.84 -16.25 -40.79
N PHE A 100 -3.28 -16.40 -39.53
CA PHE A 100 -2.80 -15.51 -38.45
C PHE A 100 -1.77 -16.20 -37.56
N ALA A 101 -0.60 -15.57 -37.36
CA ALA A 101 0.53 -16.14 -36.60
C ALA A 101 0.94 -15.26 -35.42
N ILE A 102 1.47 -15.89 -34.37
CA ILE A 102 2.25 -15.19 -33.34
C ILE A 102 3.71 -15.29 -33.75
N THR A 103 4.37 -14.16 -33.98
CA THR A 103 5.78 -14.11 -34.40
C THR A 103 6.69 -13.77 -33.24
N GLU A 104 8.00 -14.03 -33.38
CA GLU A 104 9.01 -13.70 -32.39
C GLU A 104 9.03 -12.21 -32.10
N SER A 105 9.42 -11.87 -30.87
CA SER A 105 9.52 -10.48 -30.41
C SER A 105 10.55 -9.71 -31.22
N GLY A 106 10.20 -8.49 -31.64
CA GLY A 106 11.11 -7.61 -32.37
C GLY A 106 12.30 -7.15 -31.52
N ALA A 107 13.44 -6.89 -32.16
CA ALA A 107 14.62 -6.35 -31.49
C ALA A 107 14.36 -4.92 -30.98
N GLY A 108 14.79 -4.62 -29.74
CA GLY A 108 14.71 -3.29 -29.14
C GLY A 108 14.87 -3.37 -27.61
N ARG A 109 15.24 -2.25 -26.97
CA ARG A 109 15.23 -2.13 -25.52
C ARG A 109 13.78 -2.26 -25.03
N ALA A 110 13.48 -3.27 -24.20
CA ALA A 110 12.15 -3.52 -23.70
C ALA A 110 11.68 -2.34 -22.82
N ALA A 111 10.73 -1.57 -23.32
CA ALA A 111 10.01 -0.55 -22.56
C ALA A 111 8.69 -1.10 -21.99
N THR A 112 8.54 -2.41 -21.99
CA THR A 112 7.33 -3.10 -21.54
C THR A 112 7.22 -3.12 -20.01
N LEU A 113 6.01 -3.02 -19.52
CA LEU A 113 5.71 -3.04 -18.10
C LEU A 113 5.49 -4.48 -17.63
N ILE A 114 6.05 -4.81 -16.46
CA ILE A 114 5.70 -6.04 -15.74
C ILE A 114 4.39 -5.78 -15.00
N GLY A 115 3.42 -6.70 -15.14
CA GLY A 115 2.22 -6.67 -14.32
C GLY A 115 2.52 -6.98 -12.84
N PRO A 116 1.65 -6.57 -11.93
CA PRO A 116 1.75 -6.97 -10.53
C PRO A 116 1.46 -8.46 -10.34
N ASP A 117 1.84 -8.99 -9.17
CA ASP A 117 1.41 -10.31 -8.73
C ASP A 117 -0.10 -10.35 -8.53
N THR A 118 -0.76 -11.42 -8.93
CA THR A 118 -2.20 -11.57 -8.82
C THR A 118 -2.59 -12.89 -8.15
N ALA A 119 -3.79 -12.92 -7.61
CA ALA A 119 -4.38 -14.14 -7.06
C ALA A 119 -4.61 -15.21 -8.13
N VAL A 120 -4.67 -16.47 -7.71
CA VAL A 120 -5.00 -17.60 -8.59
C VAL A 120 -6.42 -17.44 -9.15
N CYS A 121 -6.58 -17.62 -10.46
CA CYS A 121 -7.85 -17.44 -11.16
C CYS A 121 -8.79 -18.65 -10.98
N ALA A 122 -10.07 -18.48 -11.32
CA ALA A 122 -11.09 -19.51 -11.18
C ALA A 122 -10.77 -20.81 -11.97
N ASP A 123 -10.23 -20.67 -13.19
CA ASP A 123 -9.86 -21.82 -14.02
C ASP A 123 -8.74 -22.65 -13.38
N CYS A 124 -7.71 -21.97 -12.84
CA CYS A 124 -6.63 -22.65 -12.13
C CYS A 124 -7.10 -23.28 -10.82
N LEU A 125 -8.09 -22.69 -10.14
CA LEU A 125 -8.72 -23.30 -8.97
C LEU A 125 -9.56 -24.52 -9.34
N ALA A 126 -10.28 -24.48 -10.45
CA ALA A 126 -11.02 -25.64 -10.95
C ALA A 126 -10.08 -26.83 -11.21
N GLU A 127 -8.95 -26.62 -11.90
CA GLU A 127 -7.93 -27.66 -12.11
C GLU A 127 -7.24 -28.10 -10.82
N LEU A 128 -6.99 -27.16 -9.89
CA LEU A 128 -6.36 -27.46 -8.58
C LEU A 128 -7.15 -28.48 -7.76
N PHE A 129 -8.48 -28.48 -7.91
CA PHE A 129 -9.40 -29.34 -7.16
C PHE A 129 -10.07 -30.43 -8.01
N ASP A 130 -9.66 -30.59 -9.27
CA ASP A 130 -10.08 -31.69 -10.13
C ASP A 130 -9.10 -32.86 -10.03
N PRO A 131 -9.52 -34.02 -9.44
CA PRO A 131 -8.64 -35.20 -9.31
C PRO A 131 -8.14 -35.76 -10.63
N THR A 132 -8.78 -35.41 -11.76
CA THR A 132 -8.41 -35.88 -13.10
C THR A 132 -7.38 -34.96 -13.76
N ASP A 133 -7.18 -33.74 -13.26
CA ASP A 133 -6.18 -32.83 -13.80
C ASP A 133 -4.77 -33.19 -13.32
N ARG A 134 -3.78 -33.08 -14.20
CA ARG A 134 -2.38 -33.36 -13.91
C ARG A 134 -1.74 -32.40 -12.88
N ARG A 135 -2.35 -31.25 -12.60
CA ARG A 135 -1.99 -30.26 -11.59
C ARG A 135 -2.87 -30.35 -10.34
N TRP A 136 -3.64 -31.43 -10.20
CA TRP A 136 -4.42 -31.66 -8.99
C TRP A 136 -3.57 -31.47 -7.72
N ARG A 137 -4.01 -30.58 -6.85
CA ARG A 137 -3.34 -30.20 -5.61
C ARG A 137 -1.90 -29.68 -5.78
N TYR A 138 -1.56 -29.14 -6.94
CA TYR A 138 -0.23 -28.58 -7.18
C TYR A 138 -0.15 -27.12 -6.74
N ALA A 139 0.66 -26.84 -5.70
CA ALA A 139 0.75 -25.54 -5.02
C ALA A 139 1.32 -24.38 -5.84
N PHE A 140 1.80 -24.63 -7.05
CA PHE A 140 2.39 -23.60 -7.93
C PHE A 140 1.64 -23.51 -9.27
N ILE A 141 0.38 -23.97 -9.31
CA ILE A 141 -0.48 -23.85 -10.49
C ILE A 141 -0.70 -22.37 -10.83
N ASN A 142 -0.61 -22.05 -12.11
CA ASN A 142 -0.87 -20.70 -12.66
C ASN A 142 -1.13 -20.77 -14.16
N CYS A 143 -1.52 -19.62 -14.75
CA CYS A 143 -1.62 -19.40 -16.18
C CYS A 143 -1.26 -17.95 -16.53
N THR A 144 -1.53 -17.50 -17.75
CA THR A 144 -1.30 -16.10 -18.18
C THR A 144 -2.17 -15.09 -17.42
N HIS A 145 -3.28 -15.52 -16.81
CA HIS A 145 -4.22 -14.64 -16.11
C HIS A 145 -4.01 -14.58 -14.60
N CYS A 146 -3.06 -15.31 -14.02
CA CYS A 146 -2.89 -15.36 -12.56
C CYS A 146 -1.46 -15.71 -12.13
N GLY A 147 -1.21 -15.54 -10.82
CA GLY A 147 0.03 -15.92 -10.18
C GLY A 147 1.10 -14.82 -10.15
N PRO A 148 2.33 -15.16 -9.78
CA PRO A 148 3.41 -14.21 -9.59
C PRO A 148 3.93 -13.65 -10.92
N ARG A 149 4.36 -12.39 -10.87
CA ARG A 149 4.98 -11.64 -11.98
C ARG A 149 6.15 -10.82 -11.44
N TYR A 150 5.85 -9.75 -10.71
CA TYR A 150 6.83 -8.81 -10.16
C TYR A 150 7.81 -9.50 -9.20
N THR A 151 7.29 -10.28 -8.26
CA THR A 151 8.11 -10.90 -7.20
C THR A 151 9.06 -11.99 -7.68
N LEU A 152 8.88 -12.51 -8.91
CA LEU A 152 9.79 -13.51 -9.47
C LEU A 152 10.72 -12.98 -10.58
N THR A 153 10.55 -11.73 -11.01
CA THR A 153 11.30 -11.15 -12.13
C THR A 153 12.62 -10.57 -11.71
N ARG A 154 13.71 -10.98 -12.37
CA ARG A 154 15.07 -10.47 -12.14
C ARG A 154 15.41 -9.30 -13.04
N SER A 155 15.02 -9.37 -14.30
CA SER A 155 15.30 -8.35 -15.33
C SER A 155 14.29 -8.43 -16.48
N LEU A 156 14.32 -7.44 -17.38
CA LEU A 156 13.57 -7.47 -18.64
C LEU A 156 14.45 -7.97 -19.80
N PRO A 157 13.84 -8.54 -20.85
CA PRO A 157 12.40 -8.78 -21.07
C PRO A 157 11.82 -9.82 -20.12
N TYR A 158 10.49 -9.78 -19.90
CA TYR A 158 9.79 -10.75 -19.08
C TYR A 158 9.70 -12.10 -19.79
N ASP A 159 10.77 -12.87 -19.67
CA ASP A 159 10.89 -14.23 -20.19
C ASP A 159 11.32 -15.16 -19.07
N ARG A 160 11.01 -16.46 -19.16
CA ARG A 160 11.30 -17.46 -18.12
C ARG A 160 12.76 -17.43 -17.65
N ALA A 161 13.70 -17.26 -18.59
CA ALA A 161 15.13 -17.19 -18.28
C ALA A 161 15.51 -15.99 -17.37
N GLN A 162 14.70 -14.93 -17.38
CA GLN A 162 14.87 -13.73 -16.57
C GLN A 162 14.06 -13.74 -15.28
N THR A 163 13.54 -14.91 -14.90
CA THR A 163 12.76 -15.09 -13.67
C THR A 163 13.39 -16.14 -12.76
N SER A 164 12.89 -16.26 -11.53
CA SER A 164 13.28 -17.36 -10.63
C SER A 164 12.85 -18.73 -11.15
N MET A 165 11.98 -18.81 -12.18
CA MET A 165 11.57 -20.06 -12.81
C MET A 165 12.59 -20.62 -13.80
N ALA A 166 13.68 -19.90 -14.10
CA ALA A 166 14.79 -20.41 -14.91
C ALA A 166 15.41 -21.70 -14.34
N ALA A 167 15.36 -21.88 -13.01
CA ALA A 167 15.84 -23.09 -12.34
C ALA A 167 14.97 -24.34 -12.58
N PHE A 168 13.78 -24.20 -13.19
CA PHE A 168 12.81 -25.27 -13.38
C PHE A 168 12.52 -25.52 -14.87
N PRO A 169 13.35 -26.32 -15.57
CA PRO A 169 13.13 -26.65 -16.98
C PRO A 169 11.76 -27.33 -17.18
N LEU A 170 11.04 -26.94 -18.24
CA LEU A 170 9.73 -27.50 -18.53
C LEU A 170 9.82 -28.98 -18.92
N CYS A 171 8.91 -29.81 -18.42
CA CYS A 171 8.71 -31.14 -18.94
C CYS A 171 8.01 -31.10 -20.30
N PRO A 172 8.02 -32.20 -21.09
CA PRO A 172 7.44 -32.18 -22.45
C PRO A 172 5.98 -31.71 -22.49
N ASP A 173 5.17 -32.06 -21.50
CA ASP A 173 3.77 -31.65 -21.46
C ASP A 173 3.62 -30.14 -21.16
N CYS A 174 4.38 -29.60 -20.20
CA CYS A 174 4.38 -28.18 -19.93
C CYS A 174 4.98 -27.36 -21.08
N GLU A 175 5.99 -27.89 -21.78
CA GLU A 175 6.56 -27.26 -22.97
C GLU A 175 5.54 -27.20 -24.12
N ARG A 176 4.76 -28.27 -24.33
CA ARG A 176 3.69 -28.29 -25.35
C ARG A 176 2.62 -27.23 -25.05
N GLU A 177 2.16 -27.09 -23.79
CA GLU A 177 1.22 -26.05 -23.38
C GLU A 177 1.83 -24.65 -23.53
N TYR A 178 3.08 -24.48 -23.10
CA TYR A 178 3.79 -23.21 -23.18
C TYR A 178 3.96 -22.70 -24.60
N ARG A 179 4.11 -23.61 -25.59
CA ARG A 179 4.28 -23.27 -27.02
C ARG A 179 2.97 -23.27 -27.81
N ASN A 180 1.87 -23.74 -27.25
CA ASN A 180 0.59 -23.81 -27.97
C ASN A 180 -0.21 -22.51 -27.79
N PRO A 181 -0.40 -21.70 -28.86
CA PRO A 181 -1.17 -20.44 -28.77
C PRO A 181 -2.64 -20.63 -28.34
N ALA A 182 -3.19 -21.82 -28.51
CA ALA A 182 -4.55 -22.16 -28.10
C ALA A 182 -4.64 -22.49 -26.59
N ASP A 183 -3.52 -22.69 -25.91
CA ASP A 183 -3.50 -22.99 -24.49
C ASP A 183 -3.42 -21.72 -23.64
N ARG A 184 -4.16 -21.68 -22.52
CA ARG A 184 -4.15 -20.57 -21.57
C ARG A 184 -2.80 -20.41 -20.83
N ARG A 185 -1.85 -21.33 -21.01
CA ARG A 185 -0.47 -21.28 -20.51
C ARG A 185 0.55 -20.89 -21.56
N PHE A 186 0.09 -20.51 -22.77
CA PHE A 186 0.99 -20.03 -23.82
C PHE A 186 1.82 -18.84 -23.32
N HIS A 187 3.15 -19.01 -23.27
CA HIS A 187 4.09 -18.05 -22.70
C HIS A 187 3.69 -17.54 -21.30
N ALA A 188 3.13 -18.42 -20.47
CA ALA A 188 2.98 -18.17 -19.04
C ALA A 188 4.30 -18.54 -18.34
N GLU A 189 5.17 -17.55 -18.12
CA GLU A 189 6.54 -17.76 -17.65
C GLU A 189 6.64 -18.56 -16.32
N PRO A 190 5.68 -18.41 -15.36
CA PRO A 190 5.70 -19.21 -14.15
C PRO A 190 5.15 -20.63 -14.30
N THR A 191 4.67 -21.06 -15.51
CA THR A 191 4.00 -22.36 -15.67
C THR A 191 4.89 -23.52 -15.25
N ALA A 192 4.29 -24.50 -14.57
CA ALA A 192 4.92 -25.72 -14.13
C ALA A 192 3.87 -26.79 -13.77
N CYS A 193 4.32 -28.01 -13.42
CA CYS A 193 3.50 -29.07 -12.86
C CYS A 193 4.29 -29.83 -11.77
N PRO A 194 3.69 -30.81 -11.06
CA PRO A 194 4.40 -31.56 -10.03
C PRO A 194 5.69 -32.24 -10.49
N VAL A 195 5.83 -32.51 -11.79
CA VAL A 195 7.00 -33.18 -12.36
C VAL A 195 8.18 -32.22 -12.54
N CYS A 196 7.92 -31.02 -13.05
CA CYS A 196 8.97 -30.09 -13.48
C CYS A 196 9.06 -28.78 -12.67
N GLY A 197 8.16 -28.57 -11.72
CA GLY A 197 8.11 -27.30 -11.02
C GLY A 197 8.52 -27.38 -9.56
N PRO A 198 8.37 -26.27 -8.83
CA PRO A 198 8.76 -26.16 -7.44
C PRO A 198 8.11 -27.19 -6.52
N LYS A 199 8.81 -27.53 -5.44
CA LYS A 199 8.37 -28.47 -4.39
C LYS A 199 8.30 -27.75 -3.04
N MET A 200 7.49 -28.33 -2.13
CA MET A 200 7.32 -27.83 -0.76
C MET A 200 7.76 -28.87 0.27
N TRP A 201 8.19 -28.38 1.43
CA TRP A 201 8.43 -29.19 2.62
C TRP A 201 8.23 -28.38 3.89
N VAL A 202 8.08 -29.03 5.02
CA VAL A 202 8.01 -28.39 6.34
C VAL A 202 9.31 -28.67 7.06
N GLU A 203 9.87 -27.64 7.70
CA GLU A 203 11.07 -27.72 8.53
C GLU A 203 10.77 -27.21 9.94
N GLU A 204 11.14 -27.97 10.97
CA GLU A 204 10.98 -27.57 12.36
C GLU A 204 12.03 -26.55 12.75
N LEU A 205 11.64 -25.50 13.46
CA LEU A 205 12.55 -24.51 14.00
C LEU A 205 12.87 -24.83 15.48
N PRO A 206 14.08 -24.48 15.96
CA PRO A 206 14.40 -24.62 17.39
C PRO A 206 13.40 -23.83 18.23
N SER A 207 12.74 -24.50 19.18
CA SER A 207 11.87 -23.82 20.15
C SER A 207 12.67 -22.81 20.96
N PRO A 208 12.13 -21.63 21.29
CA PRO A 208 12.76 -20.73 22.23
C PRO A 208 12.90 -21.45 23.56
N ALA A 209 14.12 -21.68 24.01
CA ALA A 209 14.39 -22.19 25.36
C ALA A 209 13.71 -21.24 26.35
N GLY A 210 12.91 -21.76 27.26
CA GLY A 210 12.20 -21.00 28.28
C GLY A 210 13.14 -19.99 28.96
N GLY A 211 12.66 -18.76 29.12
CA GLY A 211 13.40 -17.56 29.47
C GLY A 211 14.47 -17.73 30.53
N GLY A 212 15.72 -17.56 30.09
CA GLY A 212 16.87 -17.43 30.95
C GLY A 212 17.65 -16.21 30.51
N GLY A 213 17.77 -15.21 31.42
CA GLY A 213 18.45 -13.95 31.19
C GLY A 213 19.89 -14.12 30.71
N VAL A 214 20.31 -13.17 29.89
CA VAL A 214 21.68 -13.00 29.44
C VAL A 214 22.57 -12.66 30.65
N GLY A 215 23.55 -13.50 30.94
CA GLY A 215 24.63 -13.21 31.87
C GLY A 215 25.29 -14.47 32.47
N GLY A 216 26.52 -14.76 32.06
CA GLY A 216 27.47 -15.51 32.83
C GLY A 216 27.71 -16.97 32.46
N GLU A 217 28.95 -17.24 32.09
CA GLU A 217 29.54 -18.55 31.95
C GLU A 217 29.29 -19.43 33.20
N GLY A 218 28.73 -20.63 33.05
CA GLY A 218 28.55 -21.57 34.13
C GLY A 218 27.85 -22.85 33.67
N ARG A 219 28.64 -23.87 33.42
CA ARG A 219 28.17 -25.23 33.22
C ARG A 219 27.43 -25.68 34.47
N ILE A 220 26.13 -25.88 34.41
CA ILE A 220 25.38 -26.59 35.44
C ILE A 220 24.50 -27.63 34.78
N LEU A 221 24.63 -28.86 35.22
CA LEU A 221 23.84 -30.05 34.94
C LEU A 221 22.34 -29.75 35.26
N ALA A 222 21.50 -29.69 34.25
CA ALA A 222 20.08 -29.57 34.43
C ALA A 222 19.44 -30.91 34.74
N SER A 223 18.84 -30.98 35.93
CA SER A 223 17.99 -32.04 36.42
C SER A 223 16.73 -32.19 35.52
N GLN A 224 16.39 -33.47 35.28
CA GLN A 224 15.16 -33.92 34.62
C GLN A 224 13.95 -33.69 35.54
N GLU A 225 13.34 -32.51 35.53
CA GLU A 225 11.99 -32.34 36.09
C GLU A 225 11.48 -30.94 35.77
N THR A 226 10.95 -30.77 34.58
CA THR A 226 9.85 -29.82 34.21
C THR A 226 9.56 -29.95 32.71
N ARG A 227 9.22 -31.16 32.27
CA ARG A 227 8.52 -31.40 31.01
C ARG A 227 7.04 -31.59 31.32
N ALA A 228 6.29 -30.50 31.45
CA ALA A 228 4.85 -30.55 31.53
C ALA A 228 4.22 -29.66 30.45
N LEU A 229 3.47 -30.33 29.56
CA LEU A 229 2.34 -29.84 28.79
C LEU A 229 2.59 -28.96 27.55
N ALA A 230 3.28 -29.49 26.56
CA ALA A 230 2.74 -29.42 25.21
C ALA A 230 2.18 -30.81 24.87
N PRO A 231 0.95 -31.00 24.38
CA PRO A 231 0.49 -32.31 23.94
C PRO A 231 1.40 -32.77 22.81
N ALA A 232 2.13 -33.88 23.04
CA ALA A 232 2.93 -34.50 22.02
C ALA A 232 2.02 -34.84 20.84
N LEU A 233 2.26 -34.23 19.68
CA LEU A 233 1.62 -34.62 18.44
C LEU A 233 1.75 -36.11 18.28
N PRO A 234 0.67 -36.87 17.96
CA PRO A 234 0.77 -38.29 17.72
C PRO A 234 1.76 -38.51 16.60
N ARG A 235 2.93 -39.03 16.91
CA ARG A 235 3.87 -39.55 15.90
C ARG A 235 3.18 -40.72 15.21
N LEU A 236 2.53 -40.42 14.08
CA LEU A 236 2.06 -41.44 13.16
C LEU A 236 3.32 -42.11 12.61
N ARG A 237 3.70 -43.21 13.22
CA ARG A 237 4.84 -44.04 12.76
C ARG A 237 4.54 -44.49 11.34
N GLY A 238 5.30 -43.99 10.35
CA GLY A 238 5.49 -44.67 9.07
C GLY A 238 4.91 -44.03 7.82
N ARG A 239 4.36 -42.80 7.86
CA ARG A 239 4.05 -42.00 6.65
C ARG A 239 4.47 -40.55 6.87
N GLU A 240 5.35 -40.03 6.02
CA GLU A 240 5.55 -38.58 5.90
C GLU A 240 4.21 -37.97 5.49
N LEU A 241 3.69 -37.05 6.32
CA LEU A 241 2.50 -36.28 5.97
C LEU A 241 2.84 -35.37 4.79
N ASP A 242 1.90 -35.18 3.87
CA ASP A 242 2.09 -34.17 2.84
C ASP A 242 2.24 -32.77 3.53
N PRO A 243 3.06 -31.86 3.00
CA PRO A 243 3.41 -30.59 3.68
C PRO A 243 2.20 -29.73 4.06
N ILE A 244 1.11 -29.77 3.28
CA ILE A 244 -0.13 -29.03 3.58
C ILE A 244 -0.83 -29.64 4.79
N THR A 245 -0.88 -30.96 4.88
CA THR A 245 -1.50 -31.66 6.02
C THR A 245 -0.69 -31.44 7.30
N ASP A 246 0.64 -31.53 7.21
CA ASP A 246 1.52 -31.27 8.36
C ASP A 246 1.35 -29.83 8.85
N THR A 247 1.36 -28.85 7.95
CA THR A 247 1.11 -27.44 8.26
C THR A 247 -0.24 -27.25 8.97
N LEU A 248 -1.33 -27.83 8.43
CA LEU A 248 -2.67 -27.72 9.03
C LEU A 248 -2.73 -28.33 10.43
N VAL A 249 -2.18 -29.53 10.63
CA VAL A 249 -2.17 -30.22 11.95
C VAL A 249 -1.44 -29.37 12.97
N ARG A 250 -0.32 -28.76 12.62
CA ARG A 250 0.44 -27.87 13.49
C ARG A 250 -0.33 -26.59 13.83
N LEU A 251 -0.98 -25.95 12.85
CA LEU A 251 -1.83 -24.77 13.07
C LEU A 251 -3.00 -25.10 14.03
N GLN A 252 -3.67 -26.24 13.81
CA GLN A 252 -4.76 -26.72 14.69
C GLN A 252 -4.26 -27.08 16.11
N ALA A 253 -3.01 -27.48 16.25
CA ALA A 253 -2.37 -27.69 17.55
C ALA A 253 -1.95 -26.38 18.25
N GLY A 254 -2.23 -25.21 17.65
CA GLY A 254 -1.91 -23.89 18.19
C GLY A 254 -0.46 -23.45 17.97
N GLN A 255 0.27 -24.13 17.10
CA GLN A 255 1.64 -23.72 16.71
C GLN A 255 1.59 -22.48 15.80
N ILE A 256 2.71 -21.74 15.82
CA ILE A 256 2.98 -20.60 14.93
C ILE A 256 3.85 -21.08 13.79
N LEU A 257 3.39 -20.92 12.56
CA LEU A 257 4.14 -21.31 11.38
C LEU A 257 4.54 -20.11 10.53
N ALA A 258 5.72 -20.19 9.94
CA ALA A 258 6.10 -19.29 8.87
C ALA A 258 5.79 -19.96 7.52
N ILE A 259 5.02 -19.32 6.66
CA ILE A 259 4.56 -19.84 5.36
C ILE A 259 5.17 -18.98 4.25
N LYS A 260 5.94 -19.58 3.36
CA LYS A 260 6.52 -18.89 2.20
C LYS A 260 5.44 -18.57 1.19
N GLY A 261 5.21 -17.27 0.93
CA GLY A 261 4.21 -16.74 0.01
C GLY A 261 4.76 -16.34 -1.36
N LEU A 262 4.19 -15.27 -1.96
CA LEU A 262 4.66 -14.68 -3.22
C LEU A 262 5.79 -13.67 -3.01
N GLY A 263 5.60 -12.68 -2.14
CA GLY A 263 6.54 -11.59 -1.92
C GLY A 263 7.32 -11.69 -0.61
N GLY A 264 7.19 -12.79 0.11
CA GLY A 264 7.87 -13.06 1.39
C GLY A 264 7.13 -14.10 2.21
N PHE A 265 7.61 -14.31 3.44
CA PHE A 265 6.99 -15.22 4.40
C PHE A 265 5.92 -14.52 5.23
N HIS A 266 4.90 -15.28 5.63
CA HIS A 266 3.91 -14.88 6.62
C HIS A 266 4.04 -15.72 7.87
N LEU A 267 3.93 -15.10 9.05
CA LEU A 267 3.65 -15.81 10.28
C LEU A 267 2.15 -16.05 10.37
N ALA A 268 1.77 -17.30 10.55
CA ALA A 268 0.39 -17.75 10.63
C ALA A 268 0.13 -18.54 11.92
N CYS A 269 -1.04 -18.35 12.51
CA CYS A 269 -1.62 -19.21 13.56
C CYS A 269 -3.14 -19.19 13.43
N ASP A 270 -3.85 -20.06 14.13
CA ASP A 270 -5.30 -19.99 14.18
C ASP A 270 -5.74 -18.71 14.92
N ALA A 271 -6.44 -17.83 14.24
CA ALA A 271 -6.90 -16.52 14.75
C ALA A 271 -7.98 -16.67 15.86
N ARG A 272 -8.63 -17.82 15.95
CA ARG A 272 -9.62 -18.16 16.99
C ARG A 272 -8.98 -18.70 18.26
N ASN A 273 -7.72 -19.12 18.20
CA ASN A 273 -6.98 -19.65 19.34
C ASN A 273 -6.29 -18.49 20.09
N ALA A 274 -6.91 -18.04 21.19
CA ALA A 274 -6.38 -16.94 22.00
C ALA A 274 -4.93 -17.16 22.47
N ALA A 275 -4.59 -18.40 22.86
CA ALA A 275 -3.24 -18.73 23.33
C ALA A 275 -2.21 -18.63 22.22
N ALA A 276 -2.54 -19.12 21.01
CA ALA A 276 -1.65 -19.00 19.83
C ALA A 276 -1.45 -17.53 19.44
N VAL A 277 -2.52 -16.73 19.41
CA VAL A 277 -2.44 -15.29 19.10
C VAL A 277 -1.59 -14.56 20.14
N GLN A 278 -1.77 -14.83 21.42
CA GLN A 278 -0.97 -14.23 22.49
C GLN A 278 0.51 -14.63 22.41
N THR A 279 0.78 -15.90 22.12
CA THR A 279 2.15 -16.42 21.94
C THR A 279 2.81 -15.71 20.75
N LEU A 280 2.11 -15.57 19.62
CA LEU A 280 2.63 -14.83 18.46
C LEU A 280 2.92 -13.37 18.81
N ARG A 281 2.04 -12.70 19.58
CA ARG A 281 2.28 -11.32 20.05
C ARG A 281 3.53 -11.21 20.90
N ALA A 282 3.70 -12.09 21.86
CA ALA A 282 4.86 -12.11 22.75
C ALA A 282 6.16 -12.37 21.97
N ARG A 283 6.19 -13.40 21.11
CA ARG A 283 7.39 -13.76 20.34
C ARG A 283 7.79 -12.69 19.29
N LYS A 284 6.78 -11.99 18.73
CA LYS A 284 7.01 -10.94 17.72
C LYS A 284 7.21 -9.56 18.36
N HIS A 285 7.15 -9.42 19.68
CA HIS A 285 7.15 -8.12 20.38
C HIS A 285 6.13 -7.14 19.80
N ARG A 286 4.91 -7.65 19.54
CA ARG A 286 3.83 -6.89 18.92
C ARG A 286 2.61 -6.90 19.84
N GLU A 287 2.68 -6.08 20.91
CA GLU A 287 1.71 -6.12 22.02
C GLU A 287 0.27 -5.88 21.57
N GLU A 288 0.00 -4.79 20.85
CA GLU A 288 -1.37 -4.36 20.52
C GLU A 288 -1.61 -4.07 19.04
N LYS A 289 -0.56 -3.86 18.23
CA LYS A 289 -0.74 -3.57 16.80
C LYS A 289 -1.58 -4.66 16.13
N PRO A 290 -2.68 -4.30 15.39
CA PRO A 290 -3.62 -5.28 14.87
C PRO A 290 -2.98 -6.28 13.91
N PHE A 291 -3.50 -7.51 13.90
CA PHE A 291 -3.20 -8.51 12.88
C PHE A 291 -4.27 -8.51 11.79
N ALA A 292 -3.89 -8.89 10.58
CA ALA A 292 -4.83 -9.24 9.53
C ALA A 292 -5.25 -10.71 9.67
N VAL A 293 -6.48 -11.01 9.27
CA VAL A 293 -7.06 -12.36 9.28
C VAL A 293 -7.35 -12.79 7.85
N MET A 294 -6.91 -13.99 7.49
CA MET A 294 -7.32 -14.65 6.26
C MET A 294 -8.46 -15.62 6.56
N ALA A 295 -9.57 -15.47 5.82
CA ALA A 295 -10.71 -16.39 5.84
C ALA A 295 -10.88 -17.03 4.45
N ALA A 296 -11.48 -18.22 4.39
CA ALA A 296 -11.62 -18.97 3.14
C ALA A 296 -12.42 -18.21 2.06
N ASN A 297 -13.47 -17.51 2.46
CA ASN A 297 -14.42 -16.82 1.57
C ASN A 297 -15.23 -15.77 2.33
N LEU A 298 -16.09 -15.03 1.61
CA LEU A 298 -16.95 -14.00 2.21
C LEU A 298 -17.94 -14.57 3.23
N ALA A 299 -18.49 -15.76 3.01
CA ALA A 299 -19.44 -16.40 3.92
C ALA A 299 -18.81 -16.70 5.30
N SER A 300 -17.50 -16.95 5.33
CA SER A 300 -16.74 -17.18 6.58
C SER A 300 -16.55 -15.90 7.41
N LEU A 301 -16.82 -14.73 6.85
CA LEU A 301 -16.64 -13.41 7.48
C LEU A 301 -17.93 -12.88 8.11
N ALA A 302 -19.08 -13.52 7.80
CA ALA A 302 -20.41 -12.99 8.07
C ALA A 302 -20.66 -12.63 9.55
N ASP A 303 -20.05 -13.36 10.49
CA ASP A 303 -20.21 -13.14 11.92
C ASP A 303 -19.24 -12.09 12.50
N TRP A 304 -18.22 -11.67 11.74
CA TRP A 304 -17.15 -10.82 12.28
C TRP A 304 -17.22 -9.37 11.79
N VAL A 305 -17.65 -9.16 10.56
CA VAL A 305 -17.59 -7.85 9.90
C VAL A 305 -18.82 -7.57 9.06
N ASP A 306 -19.13 -6.29 8.89
CA ASP A 306 -20.04 -5.81 7.88
C ASP A 306 -19.29 -5.68 6.56
N ILE A 307 -19.92 -6.09 5.45
CA ILE A 307 -19.31 -6.08 4.12
C ILE A 307 -20.29 -5.43 3.14
N SER A 308 -19.92 -4.27 2.59
CA SER A 308 -20.62 -3.63 1.49
C SER A 308 -20.31 -4.31 0.14
N PRO A 309 -21.11 -4.09 -0.91
CA PRO A 309 -20.80 -4.61 -2.24
C PRO A 309 -19.41 -4.19 -2.75
N ALA A 310 -19.02 -2.93 -2.54
CA ALA A 310 -17.71 -2.42 -2.96
C ALA A 310 -16.55 -3.09 -2.20
N GLU A 311 -16.70 -3.37 -0.90
CA GLU A 311 -15.72 -4.11 -0.12
C GLU A 311 -15.64 -5.58 -0.53
N SER A 312 -16.79 -6.18 -0.87
CA SER A 312 -16.86 -7.54 -1.43
C SER A 312 -16.07 -7.65 -2.74
N ASP A 313 -16.27 -6.70 -3.66
CA ASP A 313 -15.55 -6.64 -4.94
C ASP A 313 -14.05 -6.47 -4.72
N LEU A 314 -13.66 -5.61 -3.79
CA LEU A 314 -12.27 -5.34 -3.45
C LEU A 314 -11.58 -6.58 -2.82
N LEU A 315 -12.25 -7.28 -1.90
CA LEU A 315 -11.76 -8.55 -1.33
C LEU A 315 -11.57 -9.63 -2.39
N GLN A 316 -12.43 -9.68 -3.40
CA GLN A 316 -12.41 -10.67 -4.47
C GLN A 316 -11.62 -10.24 -5.70
N SER A 317 -11.09 -9.02 -5.72
CA SER A 317 -10.27 -8.49 -6.82
C SER A 317 -9.05 -9.38 -7.10
N PRO A 318 -8.45 -9.33 -8.30
CA PRO A 318 -7.22 -10.06 -8.61
C PRO A 318 -6.05 -9.72 -7.68
N GLU A 319 -6.06 -8.53 -7.09
CA GLU A 319 -5.05 -8.04 -6.16
C GLU A 319 -5.16 -8.71 -4.77
N ARG A 320 -6.38 -9.09 -4.34
CA ARG A 320 -6.64 -9.70 -3.02
C ARG A 320 -5.92 -8.97 -1.88
N PRO A 321 -6.14 -7.67 -1.69
CA PRO A 321 -5.51 -6.91 -0.62
C PRO A 321 -6.07 -7.29 0.74
N ILE A 322 -5.42 -6.82 1.80
CA ILE A 322 -6.02 -6.71 3.12
C ILE A 322 -6.99 -5.53 3.07
N VAL A 323 -8.28 -5.79 3.31
CA VAL A 323 -9.33 -4.77 3.38
C VAL A 323 -9.70 -4.51 4.84
N LEU A 324 -9.71 -3.23 5.24
CA LEU A 324 -10.19 -2.84 6.56
C LEU A 324 -11.71 -2.80 6.54
N LEU A 325 -12.35 -3.67 7.33
CA LEU A 325 -13.80 -3.83 7.44
C LEU A 325 -14.29 -3.48 8.84
N ARG A 326 -15.50 -2.93 8.94
CA ARG A 326 -16.11 -2.61 10.23
C ARG A 326 -16.48 -3.88 11.00
N LYS A 327 -16.03 -3.96 12.25
CA LYS A 327 -16.35 -5.10 13.12
C LYS A 327 -17.81 -5.09 13.55
N LYS A 328 -18.42 -6.28 13.55
CA LYS A 328 -19.71 -6.55 14.20
C LYS A 328 -19.55 -6.68 15.72
N PRO A 329 -20.62 -6.45 16.48
CA PRO A 329 -20.65 -6.81 17.89
C PRO A 329 -20.28 -8.29 18.07
N GLY A 330 -19.38 -8.59 19.01
CA GLY A 330 -18.93 -9.97 19.26
C GLY A 330 -17.68 -10.40 18.47
N ALA A 331 -17.23 -9.63 17.48
CA ALA A 331 -16.04 -9.97 16.69
C ALA A 331 -14.78 -10.15 17.55
N ASP A 332 -14.57 -9.31 18.57
CA ASP A 332 -13.42 -9.42 19.48
C ASP A 332 -13.48 -10.67 20.37
N ALA A 333 -14.68 -11.20 20.65
CA ALA A 333 -14.84 -12.47 21.37
C ALA A 333 -14.58 -13.68 20.45
N ALA A 334 -14.98 -13.58 19.18
CA ALA A 334 -14.74 -14.63 18.18
C ALA A 334 -13.27 -14.69 17.72
N LEU A 335 -12.58 -13.57 17.73
CA LEU A 335 -11.18 -13.37 17.28
C LEU A 335 -10.37 -12.68 18.38
N PRO A 336 -10.10 -13.37 19.50
CA PRO A 336 -9.53 -12.75 20.69
C PRO A 336 -8.10 -12.25 20.43
N GLY A 337 -7.86 -10.98 20.76
CA GLY A 337 -6.55 -10.37 20.67
C GLY A 337 -6.11 -9.99 19.23
N ILE A 338 -6.96 -10.10 18.22
CA ILE A 338 -6.58 -9.75 16.82
C ILE A 338 -6.50 -8.24 16.59
N ALA A 339 -7.54 -7.48 16.98
CA ALA A 339 -7.57 -6.03 16.79
C ALA A 339 -8.26 -5.37 18.02
N PRO A 340 -7.66 -5.45 19.22
CA PRO A 340 -8.30 -5.06 20.46
C PRO A 340 -8.61 -3.56 20.48
N GLY A 341 -9.86 -3.22 20.85
CA GLY A 341 -10.32 -1.84 21.00
C GLY A 341 -10.56 -1.07 19.69
N LEU A 342 -10.13 -1.57 18.55
CA LEU A 342 -10.31 -0.93 17.25
C LEU A 342 -11.70 -1.23 16.67
N ALA A 343 -12.24 -0.29 15.88
CA ALA A 343 -13.49 -0.49 15.15
C ALA A 343 -13.34 -1.34 13.89
N TRP A 344 -12.12 -1.42 13.37
CA TRP A 344 -11.80 -2.02 12.08
C TRP A 344 -11.00 -3.30 12.23
N LEU A 345 -11.29 -4.28 11.38
CA LEU A 345 -10.57 -5.54 11.25
C LEU A 345 -9.97 -5.63 9.84
N GLY A 346 -8.67 -5.88 9.76
CA GLY A 346 -8.01 -6.19 8.48
C GLY A 346 -8.32 -7.63 8.07
N VAL A 347 -8.95 -7.80 6.91
CA VAL A 347 -9.34 -9.11 6.39
C VAL A 347 -8.80 -9.30 4.98
N MET A 348 -8.40 -10.53 4.66
CA MET A 348 -7.99 -10.92 3.31
C MET A 348 -8.53 -12.29 2.95
N LEU A 349 -8.63 -12.57 1.66
CA LEU A 349 -8.98 -13.89 1.13
C LEU A 349 -7.76 -14.62 0.56
N PRO A 350 -7.79 -15.96 0.38
CA PRO A 350 -6.71 -16.74 -0.18
C PRO A 350 -6.34 -16.24 -1.58
N TYR A 351 -5.04 -16.02 -1.82
CA TYR A 351 -4.54 -15.54 -3.10
C TYR A 351 -3.48 -16.47 -3.73
N THR A 352 -2.88 -17.37 -2.95
CA THR A 352 -1.98 -18.40 -3.47
C THR A 352 -2.65 -19.76 -3.48
N PRO A 353 -2.25 -20.70 -4.35
CA PRO A 353 -2.71 -22.07 -4.27
C PRO A 353 -2.42 -22.74 -2.91
N ILE A 354 -1.31 -22.37 -2.23
CA ILE A 354 -0.98 -22.87 -0.89
C ILE A 354 -2.08 -22.53 0.11
N HIS A 355 -2.56 -21.30 0.12
CA HIS A 355 -3.64 -20.88 1.00
C HIS A 355 -4.93 -21.67 0.72
N TRP A 356 -5.29 -21.82 -0.55
CA TRP A 356 -6.45 -22.61 -0.95
C TRP A 356 -6.33 -24.08 -0.55
N LEU A 357 -5.14 -24.66 -0.68
CA LEU A 357 -4.90 -26.05 -0.25
C LEU A 357 -5.02 -26.24 1.26
N LEU A 358 -4.60 -25.25 2.06
CA LEU A 358 -4.79 -25.27 3.52
C LEU A 358 -6.27 -25.24 3.90
N PHE A 359 -7.06 -24.35 3.30
CA PHE A 359 -8.51 -24.31 3.55
C PHE A 359 -9.23 -25.54 3.02
N HIS A 360 -8.83 -26.08 1.87
CA HIS A 360 -9.37 -27.33 1.33
C HIS A 360 -9.09 -28.52 2.26
N ALA A 361 -7.87 -28.59 2.80
CA ALA A 361 -7.53 -29.64 3.78
C ALA A 361 -8.34 -29.48 5.07
N ALA A 362 -8.53 -28.25 5.56
CA ALA A 362 -9.35 -27.96 6.74
C ALA A 362 -10.83 -28.29 6.55
N ALA A 363 -11.35 -28.17 5.32
CA ALA A 363 -12.71 -28.59 4.94
C ALA A 363 -12.88 -30.10 4.76
N GLY A 364 -11.85 -30.91 5.00
CA GLY A 364 -11.90 -32.37 4.83
C GLY A 364 -11.68 -32.84 3.40
N ARG A 365 -11.12 -31.99 2.52
CA ARG A 365 -10.80 -32.30 1.11
C ARG A 365 -12.02 -32.71 0.27
N PRO A 366 -13.09 -31.91 0.24
CA PRO A 366 -14.25 -32.19 -0.59
C PRO A 366 -13.89 -32.16 -2.07
N VAL A 367 -14.56 -33.01 -2.85
CA VAL A 367 -14.39 -33.04 -4.31
C VAL A 367 -15.07 -31.83 -4.94
N GLY A 368 -14.45 -31.26 -5.97
CA GLY A 368 -14.97 -30.13 -6.72
C GLY A 368 -14.79 -28.77 -6.02
N ALA A 369 -15.50 -27.75 -6.48
CA ALA A 369 -15.33 -26.34 -6.08
C ALA A 369 -16.41 -25.79 -5.13
N ASP A 370 -17.52 -26.52 -4.90
CA ASP A 370 -18.68 -26.03 -4.14
C ASP A 370 -18.34 -25.62 -2.70
N TRP A 371 -17.33 -26.24 -2.10
CA TRP A 371 -16.86 -25.93 -0.77
C TRP A 371 -16.29 -24.49 -0.63
N MET A 372 -15.81 -23.92 -1.72
CA MET A 372 -15.21 -22.58 -1.74
C MET A 372 -16.21 -21.45 -1.42
N THR A 373 -17.51 -21.72 -1.52
CA THR A 373 -18.58 -20.77 -1.20
C THR A 373 -19.22 -21.00 0.17
N ARG A 374 -18.90 -22.13 0.82
CA ARG A 374 -19.47 -22.48 2.15
C ARG A 374 -18.62 -21.88 3.28
N PRO A 375 -19.24 -21.44 4.40
CA PRO A 375 -18.52 -20.96 5.56
C PRO A 375 -17.51 -22.00 6.06
N GLN A 376 -16.32 -21.53 6.43
CA GLN A 376 -15.22 -22.34 6.96
C GLN A 376 -14.89 -21.89 8.39
N ASN A 377 -14.52 -22.87 9.24
CA ASN A 377 -14.16 -22.56 10.62
C ASN A 377 -12.71 -22.07 10.77
N LEU A 378 -11.81 -22.48 9.87
CA LEU A 378 -10.41 -22.05 9.95
C LEU A 378 -10.32 -20.55 9.63
N ALA A 379 -9.63 -19.83 10.50
CA ALA A 379 -9.25 -18.44 10.31
C ALA A 379 -7.77 -18.30 10.65
N LEU A 380 -6.98 -17.74 9.73
CA LEU A 380 -5.54 -17.62 9.92
C LEU A 380 -5.15 -16.18 10.22
N VAL A 381 -4.41 -15.96 11.30
CA VAL A 381 -3.59 -14.74 11.38
C VAL A 381 -2.62 -14.77 10.22
N MET A 382 -2.50 -13.66 9.49
CA MET A 382 -1.50 -13.46 8.45
C MET A 382 -0.76 -12.17 8.73
N THR A 383 0.47 -12.28 9.18
CA THR A 383 1.34 -11.12 9.42
C THR A 383 2.70 -11.34 8.80
N SER A 384 3.37 -10.26 8.39
CA SER A 384 4.70 -10.33 7.79
C SER A 384 5.67 -11.13 8.68
N ALA A 385 6.42 -12.04 8.11
CA ALA A 385 7.43 -12.80 8.83
C ALA A 385 8.74 -12.01 8.86
N ASN A 386 8.93 -11.28 9.95
CA ASN A 386 10.13 -10.50 10.23
C ASN A 386 10.21 -10.25 11.74
N PRO A 387 11.40 -10.10 12.32
CA PRO A 387 11.58 -9.41 13.59
C PRO A 387 10.98 -7.99 13.52
N GLY A 388 10.57 -7.42 14.65
CA GLY A 388 9.89 -6.13 14.67
C GLY A 388 10.70 -5.00 13.99
N GLY A 389 10.07 -4.33 13.01
CA GLY A 389 10.67 -3.19 12.29
C GLY A 389 11.62 -3.55 11.15
N GLU A 390 11.99 -4.80 10.98
CA GLU A 390 12.89 -5.24 9.91
C GLU A 390 12.16 -5.61 8.61
N PRO A 391 12.87 -5.74 7.47
CA PRO A 391 12.29 -6.19 6.20
C PRO A 391 11.73 -7.61 6.27
N LEU A 392 10.72 -7.84 5.43
CA LEU A 392 10.12 -9.15 5.23
C LEU A 392 11.15 -10.20 4.78
N VAL A 393 11.16 -11.37 5.42
CA VAL A 393 12.03 -12.49 5.05
C VAL A 393 11.59 -13.09 3.71
N ILE A 394 12.56 -13.42 2.83
CA ILE A 394 12.30 -14.03 1.50
C ILE A 394 13.12 -15.28 1.21
N GLY A 395 14.33 -15.40 1.80
CA GLY A 395 15.19 -16.55 1.62
C GLY A 395 14.85 -17.71 2.55
N ASN A 396 15.11 -18.96 2.12
CA ASN A 396 14.86 -20.14 2.95
C ASN A 396 15.81 -20.18 4.16
N ASP A 397 17.12 -20.03 3.93
CA ASP A 397 18.13 -20.00 5.00
C ASP A 397 17.92 -18.79 5.92
N GLU A 398 17.54 -17.64 5.34
CA GLU A 398 17.16 -16.44 6.09
C GLU A 398 15.96 -16.72 7.01
N ALA A 399 14.96 -17.48 6.54
CA ALA A 399 13.78 -17.83 7.32
C ALA A 399 14.14 -18.72 8.51
N VAL A 400 14.93 -19.76 8.29
CA VAL A 400 15.41 -20.67 9.34
C VAL A 400 16.21 -19.90 10.39
N ALA A 401 17.12 -19.02 9.97
CA ALA A 401 17.99 -18.26 10.88
C ALA A 401 17.24 -17.17 11.66
N ARG A 402 16.37 -16.36 10.98
CA ARG A 402 15.78 -15.15 11.58
C ARG A 402 14.43 -15.39 12.24
N LEU A 403 13.71 -16.47 11.89
CA LEU A 403 12.42 -16.80 12.48
C LEU A 403 12.51 -17.85 13.59
N ALA A 404 13.68 -18.39 13.85
CA ALA A 404 13.95 -19.20 15.03
C ALA A 404 13.58 -18.43 16.31
N GLY A 405 12.76 -19.03 17.16
CA GLY A 405 12.21 -18.38 18.35
C GLY A 405 10.92 -17.59 18.13
N ILE A 406 10.52 -17.30 16.87
CA ILE A 406 9.24 -16.69 16.55
C ILE A 406 8.24 -17.74 16.05
N ALA A 407 8.61 -18.55 15.06
CA ALA A 407 7.81 -19.66 14.55
C ALA A 407 8.27 -21.00 15.11
N ASP A 408 7.34 -21.96 15.17
CA ASP A 408 7.64 -23.35 15.60
C ASP A 408 8.12 -24.22 14.42
N ALA A 409 7.64 -23.89 13.20
CA ALA A 409 8.06 -24.54 11.96
C ALA A 409 7.88 -23.59 10.76
N VAL A 410 8.50 -23.95 9.63
CA VAL A 410 8.44 -23.20 8.38
C VAL A 410 7.94 -24.10 7.25
N LEU A 411 6.92 -23.65 6.51
CA LEU A 411 6.55 -24.23 5.23
C LEU A 411 7.38 -23.55 4.14
N LEU A 412 8.31 -24.28 3.58
CA LEU A 412 9.28 -23.83 2.59
C LEU A 412 8.91 -24.31 1.19
N HIS A 413 9.49 -23.66 0.19
CA HIS A 413 9.55 -24.13 -1.19
C HIS A 413 10.82 -23.64 -1.87
N ASP A 414 11.23 -24.34 -2.93
CA ASP A 414 12.48 -24.08 -3.66
C ASP A 414 12.39 -23.01 -4.76
N ARG A 415 11.22 -22.39 -4.97
CA ARG A 415 11.11 -21.21 -5.83
C ARG A 415 11.58 -19.96 -5.10
N ASP A 416 12.58 -19.27 -5.64
CA ASP A 416 13.07 -18.01 -5.08
C ASP A 416 12.05 -16.89 -5.20
N ILE A 417 12.04 -16.03 -4.18
CA ILE A 417 11.39 -14.71 -4.20
C ILE A 417 12.49 -13.69 -4.51
N VAL A 418 12.34 -12.97 -5.62
CA VAL A 418 13.36 -12.01 -6.11
C VAL A 418 13.21 -10.66 -5.41
N VAL A 419 11.96 -10.23 -5.20
CA VAL A 419 11.64 -8.91 -4.63
C VAL A 419 10.76 -9.07 -3.41
N ARG A 420 11.15 -8.43 -2.30
CA ARG A 420 10.32 -8.30 -1.10
C ARG A 420 9.10 -7.46 -1.41
N CYS A 421 7.90 -8.00 -1.17
CA CYS A 421 6.65 -7.30 -1.43
C CYS A 421 5.59 -7.74 -0.42
N ASP A 422 5.34 -6.89 0.58
CA ASP A 422 4.33 -7.12 1.62
C ASP A 422 2.91 -6.95 1.04
N ASP A 423 1.89 -7.35 1.77
CA ASP A 423 0.50 -7.21 1.35
C ASP A 423 0.04 -5.76 1.35
N SER A 424 -0.71 -5.36 0.33
CA SER A 424 -1.40 -4.07 0.33
C SER A 424 -2.50 -4.04 1.38
N VAL A 425 -2.68 -2.87 2.00
CA VAL A 425 -3.77 -2.62 2.96
C VAL A 425 -4.60 -1.46 2.43
N VAL A 426 -5.89 -1.69 2.28
CA VAL A 426 -6.82 -0.72 1.71
C VAL A 426 -8.09 -0.63 2.56
N ARG A 427 -8.81 0.46 2.38
CA ARG A 427 -10.18 0.66 2.89
C ARG A 427 -11.04 1.23 1.77
N CYS A 428 -12.32 0.86 1.69
CA CYS A 428 -13.24 1.57 0.80
C CYS A 428 -13.32 3.03 1.20
N GLY A 429 -13.22 3.92 0.20
CA GLY A 429 -13.36 5.35 0.39
C GLY A 429 -14.79 5.72 0.77
N ALA A 430 -14.97 6.90 1.35
CA ALA A 430 -16.29 7.46 1.53
C ALA A 430 -16.97 7.65 0.15
N GLU A 431 -18.30 7.49 0.10
CA GLU A 431 -19.08 7.82 -1.10
C GLU A 431 -19.13 9.35 -1.28
N ILE A 432 -18.04 9.92 -1.77
CA ILE A 432 -18.06 11.25 -2.37
C ILE A 432 -18.42 11.02 -3.84
N PRO A 433 -19.42 11.73 -4.41
CA PRO A 433 -19.78 11.56 -5.81
C PRO A 433 -18.54 11.63 -6.69
N PRO A 434 -18.29 10.66 -7.58
CA PRO A 434 -17.11 10.70 -8.43
C PRO A 434 -17.20 11.91 -9.36
N ASP A 435 -16.14 12.71 -9.38
CA ASP A 435 -15.86 13.62 -10.48
C ASP A 435 -15.70 12.79 -11.79
N PRO A 436 -15.91 13.36 -12.99
CA PRO A 436 -16.24 12.61 -14.20
C PRO A 436 -15.34 11.42 -14.48
N PRO A 437 -15.83 10.37 -15.14
CA PRO A 437 -15.28 9.03 -15.13
C PRO A 437 -13.93 8.94 -15.82
N SER A 438 -12.86 9.20 -15.10
CA SER A 438 -11.52 8.75 -15.44
C SER A 438 -11.46 7.26 -15.10
N GLY A 439 -11.48 6.41 -16.12
CA GLY A 439 -11.71 4.99 -16.10
C GLY A 439 -11.15 4.22 -14.89
N LYS A 440 -12.00 3.40 -14.28
CA LYS A 440 -11.70 2.26 -13.39
C LYS A 440 -10.70 2.44 -12.24
N VAL A 441 -10.49 3.62 -11.69
CA VAL A 441 -9.84 3.76 -10.38
C VAL A 441 -10.91 3.43 -9.33
N GLY A 442 -10.71 2.32 -8.61
CA GLY A 442 -11.67 1.89 -7.58
C GLY A 442 -11.80 2.95 -6.47
N ASN A 443 -12.99 3.07 -5.88
CA ASN A 443 -13.23 3.97 -4.75
C ASN A 443 -12.64 3.37 -3.46
N HIS A 444 -11.30 3.30 -3.39
CA HIS A 444 -10.57 2.82 -2.21
C HIS A 444 -9.38 3.72 -1.89
N GLN A 445 -9.03 3.76 -0.61
CA GLN A 445 -7.88 4.47 -0.07
C GLN A 445 -6.81 3.46 0.37
N PHE A 446 -5.56 3.69 -0.03
CA PHE A 446 -4.44 2.91 0.45
C PHE A 446 -4.00 3.36 1.85
N ILE A 447 -3.91 2.39 2.77
CA ILE A 447 -3.14 2.53 4.01
C ILE A 447 -1.67 2.17 3.73
N ARG A 448 -1.48 1.15 2.87
CA ARG A 448 -0.19 0.66 2.38
C ARG A 448 -0.35 0.10 0.96
N ARG A 449 0.48 0.56 0.02
CA ARG A 449 0.51 0.08 -1.37
C ARG A 449 1.71 -0.84 -1.57
N ALA A 450 1.47 -2.08 -2.01
CA ALA A 450 2.50 -3.10 -2.23
C ALA A 450 1.98 -4.21 -3.19
N ARG A 451 1.95 -5.49 -2.78
CA ARG A 451 1.52 -6.63 -3.60
C ARG A 451 0.15 -6.40 -4.25
N GLY A 452 0.04 -6.78 -5.52
CA GLY A 452 -1.16 -6.62 -6.33
C GLY A 452 -1.23 -5.27 -7.07
N TYR A 453 -0.51 -4.25 -6.58
CA TYR A 453 -0.53 -2.92 -7.16
C TYR A 453 0.83 -2.44 -7.68
N THR A 454 1.93 -2.87 -7.06
CA THR A 454 3.29 -2.58 -7.55
C THR A 454 3.70 -3.63 -8.57
N PRO A 455 4.32 -3.23 -9.70
CA PRO A 455 4.82 -1.91 -10.11
C PRO A 455 3.87 -1.14 -11.05
N ARG A 456 2.55 -1.24 -10.89
CA ARG A 456 1.59 -0.53 -11.75
C ARG A 456 1.85 0.97 -11.77
N ALA A 457 1.96 1.55 -12.97
CA ALA A 457 2.22 2.98 -13.16
C ALA A 457 1.03 3.84 -12.73
N ILE A 458 1.33 5.02 -12.19
CA ILE A 458 0.40 6.14 -11.99
C ILE A 458 0.64 7.12 -13.14
N ARG A 459 -0.43 7.49 -13.86
CA ARG A 459 -0.32 8.39 -15.00
C ARG A 459 -0.23 9.84 -14.53
N LEU A 460 0.76 10.55 -15.03
CA LEU A 460 0.94 11.98 -14.80
C LEU A 460 0.27 12.80 -15.91
N ALA A 461 -0.18 14.01 -15.57
CA ALA A 461 -0.81 14.92 -16.55
C ALA A 461 0.15 15.42 -17.63
N ARG A 462 1.45 15.31 -17.40
CA ARG A 462 2.49 15.74 -18.35
C ARG A 462 3.66 14.76 -18.36
N ALA A 463 4.25 14.60 -19.52
CA ALA A 463 5.55 13.96 -19.63
C ALA A 463 6.65 14.87 -19.11
N GLY A 464 7.69 14.29 -18.51
CA GLY A 464 8.81 15.03 -17.96
C GLY A 464 10.10 14.23 -17.98
N PRO A 465 11.20 14.78 -17.44
CA PRO A 465 12.45 14.09 -17.25
C PRO A 465 12.29 12.87 -16.33
N SER A 466 13.19 11.92 -16.47
CA SER A 466 13.24 10.75 -15.60
C SER A 466 13.78 11.14 -14.23
N VAL A 467 12.94 11.08 -13.22
CA VAL A 467 13.27 11.43 -11.83
C VAL A 467 13.26 10.17 -10.98
N LEU A 468 14.27 10.04 -10.11
CA LEU A 468 14.27 9.13 -8.96
C LEU A 468 13.92 9.92 -7.70
N ALA A 469 12.87 9.53 -6.96
CA ALA A 469 12.50 10.14 -5.68
C ALA A 469 12.56 9.09 -4.57
N LEU A 470 13.23 9.40 -3.45
CA LEU A 470 13.54 8.43 -2.39
C LEU A 470 12.63 8.51 -1.16
N GLY A 471 11.56 9.32 -1.20
CA GLY A 471 10.56 9.39 -0.14
C GLY A 471 11.05 10.00 1.17
N GLY A 472 10.36 9.67 2.26
CA GLY A 472 10.64 10.17 3.62
C GLY A 472 11.34 9.14 4.51
N TYR A 473 11.16 9.30 5.83
CA TYR A 473 11.76 8.46 6.86
C TYR A 473 10.87 7.27 7.25
N LEU A 474 9.57 7.54 7.50
CA LEU A 474 8.59 6.51 7.86
C LEU A 474 7.82 6.05 6.62
N LYS A 475 7.31 4.80 6.64
CA LYS A 475 6.47 4.23 5.56
C LYS A 475 7.06 4.47 4.16
N ASN A 476 8.38 4.48 4.08
CA ASN A 476 9.14 4.85 2.89
C ASN A 476 8.71 4.06 1.64
N THR A 477 8.77 4.74 0.51
CA THR A 477 8.65 4.20 -0.86
C THR A 477 9.62 4.96 -1.76
N VAL A 478 9.93 4.37 -2.91
CA VAL A 478 10.69 5.00 -3.99
C VAL A 478 9.76 5.26 -5.16
N CYS A 479 9.96 6.35 -5.89
CA CYS A 479 9.28 6.62 -7.14
C CYS A 479 10.28 6.86 -8.27
N VAL A 480 10.05 6.21 -9.41
CA VAL A 480 10.80 6.45 -10.64
C VAL A 480 9.84 6.94 -11.72
N THR A 481 10.17 8.03 -12.42
CA THR A 481 9.35 8.51 -13.53
C THR A 481 9.96 8.17 -14.87
N ARG A 482 9.09 7.92 -15.87
CA ARG A 482 9.45 7.65 -17.25
C ARG A 482 8.38 8.25 -18.17
N GLY A 483 8.70 9.34 -18.82
CA GLY A 483 7.72 10.09 -19.63
C GLY A 483 6.57 10.61 -18.76
N ASP A 484 5.34 10.19 -19.05
CA ASP A 484 4.13 10.52 -18.31
C ASP A 484 3.71 9.43 -17.27
N GLU A 485 4.61 8.53 -16.93
CA GLU A 485 4.36 7.43 -15.99
C GLU A 485 5.21 7.58 -14.72
N ALA A 486 4.61 7.42 -13.56
CA ALA A 486 5.28 7.33 -12.26
C ALA A 486 5.12 5.93 -11.66
N PHE A 487 6.21 5.31 -11.29
CA PHE A 487 6.28 3.96 -10.73
C PHE A 487 6.63 4.05 -9.25
N VAL A 488 5.64 3.96 -8.40
CA VAL A 488 5.84 3.91 -6.95
C VAL A 488 6.11 2.48 -6.53
N SER A 489 7.20 2.26 -5.80
CA SER A 489 7.62 0.96 -5.29
C SER A 489 6.60 0.37 -4.31
N GLN A 490 6.82 -0.88 -3.95
CA GLN A 490 6.20 -1.44 -2.75
C GLN A 490 6.68 -0.70 -1.50
N HIS A 491 5.86 -0.79 -0.44
CA HIS A 491 6.20 -0.28 0.88
C HIS A 491 7.53 -0.87 1.38
N ILE A 492 8.46 -0.01 1.76
CA ILE A 492 9.77 -0.36 2.32
C ILE A 492 9.70 -0.35 3.85
N GLY A 493 9.12 0.69 4.44
CA GLY A 493 8.95 0.81 5.88
C GLY A 493 9.71 1.99 6.49
N GLY A 494 9.99 1.93 7.80
CA GLY A 494 10.80 2.93 8.49
C GLY A 494 12.29 2.71 8.25
N LEU A 495 13.02 3.78 7.97
CA LEU A 495 14.47 3.75 7.73
C LEU A 495 15.28 3.92 9.03
N ASP A 496 14.78 3.35 10.12
CA ASP A 496 15.35 3.41 11.47
C ASP A 496 16.34 2.28 11.78
N ASN A 497 16.53 1.36 10.84
CA ASN A 497 17.47 0.25 10.98
C ASN A 497 18.24 -0.03 9.68
N PRO A 498 19.45 -0.63 9.76
CA PRO A 498 20.30 -0.88 8.61
C PRO A 498 19.67 -1.78 7.54
N ALA A 499 18.85 -2.77 7.94
CA ALA A 499 18.25 -3.72 7.02
C ALA A 499 17.21 -3.06 6.10
N THR A 500 16.39 -2.12 6.62
CA THR A 500 15.45 -1.33 5.80
C THR A 500 16.18 -0.33 4.91
N CYS A 501 17.30 0.23 5.37
CA CYS A 501 18.15 1.07 4.52
C CYS A 501 18.74 0.26 3.35
N THR A 502 19.18 -0.97 3.59
CA THR A 502 19.63 -1.89 2.53
C THR A 502 18.49 -2.22 1.59
N MET A 503 17.28 -2.52 2.08
CA MET A 503 16.11 -2.76 1.25
C MET A 503 15.76 -1.55 0.37
N LEU A 504 15.90 -0.31 0.87
CA LEU A 504 15.73 0.89 0.05
C LEU A 504 16.67 0.89 -1.16
N MET A 505 17.95 0.57 -0.94
CA MET A 505 18.95 0.51 -2.02
C MET A 505 18.64 -0.62 -3.01
N GLU A 506 18.29 -1.83 -2.54
CA GLU A 506 17.90 -2.98 -3.36
C GLU A 506 16.69 -2.65 -4.24
N VAL A 507 15.63 -2.07 -3.64
CA VAL A 507 14.39 -1.69 -4.34
C VAL A 507 14.65 -0.59 -5.36
N THR A 508 15.48 0.40 -5.02
CA THR A 508 15.87 1.47 -5.95
C THR A 508 16.57 0.90 -7.18
N GLN A 509 17.60 0.07 -6.97
CA GLN A 509 18.33 -0.52 -8.08
C GLN A 509 17.44 -1.42 -8.94
N HIS A 510 16.67 -2.31 -8.30
CA HIS A 510 15.76 -3.20 -9.02
C HIS A 510 14.74 -2.42 -9.88
N LEU A 511 14.16 -1.35 -9.34
CA LEU A 511 13.18 -0.54 -10.06
C LEU A 511 13.81 0.16 -11.27
N LEU A 512 15.02 0.71 -11.12
CA LEU A 512 15.77 1.32 -12.23
C LEU A 512 16.10 0.30 -13.33
N ASP A 513 16.49 -0.92 -12.93
CA ASP A 513 16.85 -1.99 -13.86
C ASP A 513 15.65 -2.50 -14.66
N ILE A 514 14.51 -2.79 -13.98
CA ILE A 514 13.31 -3.28 -14.67
C ILE A 514 12.61 -2.22 -15.52
N LEU A 515 12.78 -0.94 -15.21
CA LEU A 515 12.25 0.17 -16.01
C LEU A 515 13.23 0.62 -17.10
N ALA A 516 14.48 0.15 -17.03
CA ALA A 516 15.59 0.58 -17.89
C ALA A 516 15.76 2.10 -17.92
N VAL A 517 15.58 2.76 -16.75
CA VAL A 517 15.63 4.22 -16.59
C VAL A 517 16.99 4.64 -16.04
N LYS A 518 17.53 5.70 -16.63
CA LYS A 518 18.65 6.47 -16.07
C LYS A 518 18.08 7.79 -15.57
N PRO A 519 18.08 8.06 -14.26
CA PRO A 519 17.54 9.31 -13.73
C PRO A 519 18.32 10.54 -14.23
N GLU A 520 17.58 11.58 -14.55
CA GLU A 520 18.09 12.91 -14.90
C GLU A 520 18.11 13.86 -13.69
N ALA A 521 17.42 13.46 -12.61
CA ALA A 521 17.47 14.13 -11.32
C ALA A 521 17.12 13.16 -10.20
N VAL A 522 17.53 13.47 -8.97
CA VAL A 522 17.16 12.74 -7.75
C VAL A 522 16.45 13.68 -6.80
N ALA A 523 15.20 13.34 -6.41
CA ALA A 523 14.41 14.10 -5.46
C ALA A 523 14.42 13.42 -4.06
N HIS A 524 14.35 14.24 -3.01
CA HIS A 524 14.38 13.77 -1.64
C HIS A 524 13.67 14.73 -0.68
N ASP A 525 13.40 14.27 0.55
CA ASP A 525 12.84 15.12 1.61
C ASP A 525 13.80 16.26 1.99
N LEU A 526 13.22 17.37 2.43
CA LEU A 526 13.99 18.53 2.90
C LEU A 526 14.85 18.22 4.13
N HIS A 527 14.46 17.19 4.92
CA HIS A 527 15.17 16.85 6.16
C HIS A 527 16.58 16.29 5.87
N PRO A 528 17.65 16.96 6.33
CA PRO A 528 19.03 16.65 5.94
C PRO A 528 19.55 15.34 6.57
N ASP A 529 19.01 14.95 7.73
CA ASP A 529 19.51 13.80 8.49
C ASP A 529 18.85 12.47 8.10
N PHE A 530 17.81 12.48 7.24
CA PHE A 530 17.21 11.23 6.78
C PHE A 530 18.19 10.46 5.92
N PHE A 531 18.23 9.12 6.12
CA PHE A 531 19.04 8.24 5.28
C PHE A 531 18.69 8.42 3.80
N ALA A 532 17.40 8.49 3.46
CA ALA A 532 16.92 8.71 2.08
C ALA A 532 17.48 10.00 1.47
N SER A 533 17.49 11.11 2.24
CA SER A 533 18.02 12.40 1.77
C SER A 533 19.53 12.35 1.49
N ARG A 534 20.30 11.77 2.42
CA ARG A 534 21.76 11.61 2.23
C ARG A 534 22.10 10.67 1.08
N HIS A 535 21.37 9.57 0.96
CA HIS A 535 21.55 8.61 -0.14
C HIS A 535 21.21 9.23 -1.50
N ALA A 536 20.13 10.03 -1.58
CA ALA A 536 19.75 10.77 -2.77
C ALA A 536 20.86 11.74 -3.24
N GLN A 537 21.42 12.50 -2.30
CA GLN A 537 22.53 13.43 -2.60
C GLN A 537 23.77 12.68 -3.09
N ALA A 538 24.08 11.51 -2.49
CA ALA A 538 25.21 10.68 -2.91
C ALA A 538 25.01 10.13 -4.34
N LEU A 539 23.80 9.61 -4.64
CA LEU A 539 23.46 9.13 -5.99
C LEU A 539 23.51 10.25 -7.03
N ALA A 540 22.94 11.41 -6.71
CA ALA A 540 22.96 12.58 -7.59
C ALA A 540 24.40 13.02 -7.92
N ALA A 541 25.27 13.10 -6.92
CA ALA A 541 26.68 13.40 -7.09
C ALA A 541 27.40 12.33 -7.94
N GLN A 542 27.12 11.05 -7.67
CA GLN A 542 27.71 9.93 -8.43
C GLN A 542 27.32 9.95 -9.91
N TRP A 543 26.07 10.31 -10.22
CA TRP A 543 25.54 10.33 -11.59
C TRP A 543 25.73 11.66 -12.30
N GLY A 544 26.16 12.70 -11.58
CA GLY A 544 26.33 14.06 -12.12
C GLY A 544 25.01 14.74 -12.48
N VAL A 545 23.94 14.45 -11.73
CA VAL A 545 22.60 15.00 -11.93
C VAL A 545 22.18 15.87 -10.73
N PRO A 546 21.20 16.78 -10.87
CA PRO A 546 20.74 17.59 -9.75
C PRO A 546 20.05 16.77 -8.64
N ALA A 547 20.32 17.12 -7.38
CA ALA A 547 19.57 16.70 -6.22
C ALA A 547 18.53 17.78 -5.86
N ILE A 548 17.25 17.41 -5.77
CA ILE A 548 16.12 18.34 -5.55
C ILE A 548 15.51 18.03 -4.18
N ALA A 549 15.69 18.94 -3.21
CA ALA A 549 15.07 18.86 -1.92
C ALA A 549 13.63 19.36 -2.00
N VAL A 550 12.68 18.57 -1.52
CA VAL A 550 11.23 18.88 -1.53
C VAL A 550 10.74 19.02 -0.09
N GLN A 551 10.02 20.10 0.21
CA GLN A 551 9.40 20.30 1.49
C GLN A 551 8.33 19.22 1.73
N HIS A 552 8.32 18.58 2.90
CA HIS A 552 7.54 17.40 3.23
C HIS A 552 6.04 17.55 2.94
N HIS A 553 5.42 18.61 3.45
CA HIS A 553 3.98 18.87 3.28
C HIS A 553 3.60 19.28 1.86
N HIS A 554 4.51 19.99 1.17
CA HIS A 554 4.39 20.22 -0.29
C HIS A 554 4.38 18.88 -1.03
N GLY A 555 5.27 17.95 -0.68
CA GLY A 555 5.31 16.61 -1.24
C GLY A 555 3.98 15.84 -1.07
N HIS A 556 3.33 15.92 0.11
CA HIS A 556 2.03 15.29 0.32
C HIS A 556 0.95 15.82 -0.61
N ILE A 557 0.84 17.15 -0.76
CA ILE A 557 -0.16 17.76 -1.64
C ILE A 557 0.17 17.53 -3.11
N ALA A 558 1.44 17.59 -3.48
CA ALA A 558 1.92 17.32 -4.82
C ALA A 558 1.65 15.87 -5.27
N ALA A 559 1.69 14.89 -4.35
CA ALA A 559 1.33 13.51 -4.65
C ALA A 559 -0.12 13.38 -5.12
N ILE A 560 -1.04 14.08 -4.47
CA ILE A 560 -2.46 14.09 -4.84
C ILE A 560 -2.67 14.84 -6.16
N ALA A 561 -2.01 15.98 -6.35
CA ALA A 561 -2.06 16.70 -7.62
C ALA A 561 -1.56 15.82 -8.78
N ALA A 562 -0.48 15.06 -8.56
CA ALA A 562 0.10 14.15 -9.55
C ALA A 562 -0.89 13.05 -9.97
N GLU A 563 -1.50 12.34 -9.01
CA GLU A 563 -2.38 11.21 -9.31
C GLU A 563 -3.72 11.61 -9.91
N HIS A 564 -4.18 12.83 -9.65
CA HIS A 564 -5.39 13.42 -10.23
C HIS A 564 -5.12 14.23 -11.50
N GLY A 565 -3.87 14.36 -11.91
CA GLY A 565 -3.49 15.05 -13.13
C GLY A 565 -3.74 16.58 -13.07
N VAL A 566 -3.66 17.19 -11.90
CA VAL A 566 -3.93 18.62 -11.70
C VAL A 566 -2.63 19.42 -11.87
N ASN A 567 -2.62 20.33 -12.86
CA ASN A 567 -1.51 21.24 -13.16
C ASN A 567 -1.79 22.70 -12.78
N GLN A 568 -2.99 22.97 -12.27
CA GLN A 568 -3.39 24.31 -11.86
C GLN A 568 -3.12 24.51 -10.37
N PRO A 569 -2.97 25.76 -9.91
CA PRO A 569 -2.87 26.04 -8.49
C PRO A 569 -4.07 25.47 -7.71
N LEU A 570 -3.80 24.89 -6.54
CA LEU A 570 -4.81 24.31 -5.66
C LEU A 570 -4.50 24.60 -4.19
N LEU A 571 -5.51 24.47 -3.34
CA LEU A 571 -5.35 24.46 -1.91
C LEU A 571 -4.94 23.04 -1.43
N GLY A 572 -4.11 22.97 -0.42
CA GLY A 572 -3.75 21.73 0.23
C GLY A 572 -3.95 21.80 1.74
N LEU A 573 -4.76 20.92 2.30
CA LEU A 573 -4.74 20.63 3.73
C LEU A 573 -3.72 19.51 3.93
N ALA A 574 -2.52 19.87 4.41
CA ALA A 574 -1.43 18.94 4.69
C ALA A 574 -1.42 18.64 6.19
N LEU A 575 -2.12 17.54 6.56
CA LEU A 575 -2.41 17.16 7.95
C LEU A 575 -1.69 15.85 8.32
N ASP A 576 -0.63 15.98 9.11
CA ASP A 576 0.29 14.87 9.37
C ASP A 576 0.79 14.80 10.81
N GLY A 577 1.57 13.74 11.07
CA GLY A 577 2.24 13.49 12.34
C GLY A 577 3.39 14.44 12.61
N VAL A 578 4.29 14.64 11.66
CA VAL A 578 5.39 15.59 11.68
C VAL A 578 6.15 15.61 10.35
N GLY A 579 6.59 16.78 9.93
CA GLY A 579 7.54 16.99 8.84
C GLY A 579 8.35 18.25 9.08
N LEU A 580 9.54 18.36 8.48
CA LEU A 580 10.39 19.54 8.61
C LEU A 580 9.81 20.70 7.81
N GLY A 581 9.49 21.81 8.49
CA GLY A 581 9.08 23.05 7.86
C GLY A 581 10.24 23.79 7.19
N SER A 582 9.93 24.67 6.23
CA SER A 582 10.93 25.53 5.60
C SER A 582 11.57 26.54 6.59
N ASP A 583 10.90 26.78 7.72
CA ASP A 583 11.36 27.57 8.86
C ASP A 583 12.16 26.78 9.91
N GLY A 584 12.40 25.48 9.66
CA GLY A 584 13.06 24.56 10.59
C GLY A 584 12.20 24.10 11.76
N GLN A 585 10.89 24.39 11.76
CA GLN A 585 9.96 23.96 12.81
C GLN A 585 9.29 22.62 12.45
N ALA A 586 8.71 21.96 13.45
CA ALA A 586 7.93 20.74 13.27
C ALA A 586 6.51 21.08 12.80
N TRP A 587 6.27 20.92 11.51
CA TRP A 587 4.96 21.10 10.86
C TRP A 587 4.12 19.82 10.89
N GLY A 588 2.81 19.96 10.54
CA GLY A 588 1.88 18.83 10.38
C GLY A 588 0.40 19.20 10.47
N GLY A 589 0.08 20.49 10.49
CA GLY A 589 -1.30 21.00 10.41
C GLY A 589 -1.33 22.26 9.57
N GLU A 590 -1.12 22.13 8.24
CA GLU A 590 -0.81 23.20 7.33
C GLU A 590 -1.89 23.41 6.29
N LEU A 591 -2.21 24.66 6.00
CA LEU A 591 -2.97 25.06 4.84
C LEU A 591 -2.03 25.71 3.83
N LEU A 592 -1.88 25.08 2.68
CA LEU A 592 -0.96 25.47 1.64
C LEU A 592 -1.70 25.91 0.36
N ARG A 593 -1.12 26.82 -0.37
CA ARG A 593 -1.37 26.99 -1.82
C ARG A 593 -0.21 26.31 -2.53
N VAL A 594 -0.53 25.38 -3.42
CA VAL A 594 0.48 24.64 -4.19
C VAL A 594 0.29 24.97 -5.67
N ASP A 595 1.43 25.21 -6.36
CA ASP A 595 1.48 25.60 -7.76
C ASP A 595 2.71 24.95 -8.43
N GLY A 596 2.55 23.68 -8.83
CA GLY A 596 3.63 22.88 -9.42
C GLY A 596 4.84 22.75 -8.51
N ALA A 597 5.96 23.38 -8.89
CA ALA A 597 7.21 23.37 -8.13
C ALA A 597 7.17 24.27 -6.88
N GLY A 598 6.22 25.20 -6.79
CA GLY A 598 6.13 26.19 -5.74
C GLY A 598 5.01 25.93 -4.75
N PHE A 599 5.16 26.43 -3.53
CA PHE A 599 4.09 26.48 -2.54
C PHE A 599 4.17 27.74 -1.70
N SER A 600 3.05 28.09 -1.08
CA SER A 600 3.02 29.12 -0.03
C SER A 600 2.18 28.63 1.16
N ARG A 601 2.63 28.90 2.37
CA ARG A 601 1.95 28.59 3.62
C ARG A 601 0.90 29.66 3.90
N LEU A 602 -0.37 29.36 3.71
CA LEU A 602 -1.49 30.26 3.93
C LEU A 602 -1.93 30.32 5.40
N GLY A 603 -1.68 29.21 6.13
CA GLY A 603 -2.01 29.11 7.52
C GLY A 603 -1.50 27.82 8.16
N HIS A 604 -1.64 27.76 9.51
CA HIS A 604 -1.29 26.59 10.30
C HIS A 604 -2.15 26.47 11.55
N LEU A 605 -2.17 25.28 12.16
CA LEU A 605 -2.77 25.08 13.47
C LEU A 605 -1.97 25.83 14.55
N SER A 606 -2.67 26.27 15.60
CA SER A 606 -2.02 26.83 16.79
C SER A 606 -0.99 25.82 17.34
N PRO A 607 0.25 26.25 17.63
CA PRO A 607 1.27 25.31 18.03
C PRO A 607 1.04 24.76 19.46
N LEU A 608 1.19 23.45 19.63
CA LEU A 608 1.29 22.79 20.92
C LEU A 608 2.77 22.54 21.27
N ALA A 609 3.07 22.57 22.57
CA ALA A 609 4.39 22.16 23.05
C ALA A 609 4.54 20.62 22.99
N LEU A 610 5.75 20.13 22.70
CA LEU A 610 6.11 18.69 22.74
C LEU A 610 6.96 18.38 23.98
N PRO A 611 6.37 18.07 25.13
CA PRO A 611 7.14 17.84 26.36
C PRO A 611 7.98 16.56 26.27
N GLY A 612 9.30 16.72 26.11
CA GLY A 612 10.24 15.62 25.89
C GLY A 612 10.43 15.23 24.42
N GLY A 613 10.05 16.09 23.47
CA GLY A 613 10.25 15.87 22.04
C GLY A 613 9.50 14.62 21.53
N ASP A 614 10.21 13.70 20.88
CA ASP A 614 9.63 12.47 20.28
C ASP A 614 8.89 11.57 21.28
N LYS A 615 9.15 11.69 22.60
CA LYS A 615 8.37 10.97 23.60
C LYS A 615 6.92 11.44 23.64
N ALA A 616 6.66 12.71 23.40
CA ALA A 616 5.30 13.24 23.38
C ALA A 616 4.47 12.62 22.24
N ALA A 617 5.11 12.23 21.13
CA ALA A 617 4.47 11.52 20.03
C ALA A 617 4.15 10.03 20.32
N LYS A 618 4.69 9.48 21.41
CA LYS A 618 4.43 8.10 21.88
C LYS A 618 3.60 8.06 23.15
N GLU A 619 3.51 9.15 23.86
CA GLU A 619 2.87 9.27 25.18
C GLU A 619 1.77 10.36 25.14
N PRO A 620 0.54 10.06 24.65
CA PRO A 620 -0.59 10.99 24.54
C PRO A 620 -0.89 11.80 25.79
N TRP A 621 -0.66 11.23 26.99
CA TRP A 621 -0.80 11.95 28.24
C TRP A 621 0.05 13.23 28.33
N ARG A 622 1.22 13.26 27.66
CA ARG A 622 2.08 14.45 27.60
C ARG A 622 1.46 15.54 26.74
N MET A 623 0.81 15.15 25.66
CA MET A 623 0.10 16.10 24.79
C MET A 623 -1.14 16.66 25.48
N ALA A 624 -1.87 15.81 26.23
CA ALA A 624 -2.98 16.27 27.11
C ALA A 624 -2.47 17.24 28.19
N ALA A 625 -1.34 16.94 28.79
CA ALA A 625 -0.71 17.83 29.78
C ALA A 625 -0.28 19.18 29.18
N ALA A 626 0.28 19.17 27.94
CA ALA A 626 0.61 20.41 27.23
C ALA A 626 -0.64 21.25 26.94
N ALA A 627 -1.75 20.60 26.52
CA ALA A 627 -3.04 21.28 26.33
C ALA A 627 -3.58 21.87 27.64
N LEU A 628 -3.58 21.13 28.75
CA LEU A 628 -3.98 21.63 30.08
C LEU A 628 -3.14 22.82 30.52
N PHE A 629 -1.83 22.76 30.30
CA PHE A 629 -0.93 23.90 30.60
C PHE A 629 -1.30 25.16 29.83
N GLN A 630 -1.53 25.03 28.50
CA GLN A 630 -1.94 26.17 27.67
C GLN A 630 -3.34 26.73 28.03
N LEU A 631 -4.20 25.87 28.57
CA LEU A 631 -5.51 26.27 29.11
C LEU A 631 -5.45 26.88 30.51
N GLY A 632 -4.26 27.03 31.12
CA GLY A 632 -4.09 27.52 32.49
C GLY A 632 -4.52 26.52 33.59
N ARG A 633 -4.61 25.21 33.21
CA ARG A 633 -5.12 24.09 34.07
C ARG A 633 -3.99 23.13 34.46
N ALA A 634 -2.75 23.62 34.59
CA ALA A 634 -1.58 22.79 34.86
C ALA A 634 -1.64 22.03 36.21
N ASP A 635 -2.37 22.55 37.18
CA ASP A 635 -2.61 21.94 38.49
C ASP A 635 -3.41 20.63 38.40
N GLU A 636 -4.13 20.38 37.31
CA GLU A 636 -4.87 19.15 37.07
C GLU A 636 -3.98 17.99 36.59
N ILE A 637 -2.81 18.27 36.01
CA ILE A 637 -1.95 17.25 35.39
C ILE A 637 -1.64 16.09 36.35
N PRO A 638 -1.17 16.30 37.60
CA PRO A 638 -0.86 15.19 38.50
C PRO A 638 -2.09 14.39 38.94
N ARG A 639 -3.27 15.03 38.96
CA ARG A 639 -4.53 14.35 39.35
C ARG A 639 -5.08 13.51 38.21
N ARG A 640 -4.94 13.97 36.97
CA ARG A 640 -5.43 13.25 35.80
C ARG A 640 -4.54 12.07 35.38
N PHE A 641 -3.23 12.19 35.63
CA PHE A 641 -2.24 11.17 35.25
C PHE A 641 -1.45 10.65 36.47
N PRO A 642 -2.12 10.08 37.48
CA PRO A 642 -1.47 9.65 38.73
C PRO A 642 -0.48 8.49 38.52
N GLY A 643 -0.66 7.69 37.47
CA GLY A 643 0.21 6.57 37.09
C GLY A 643 1.49 7.02 36.37
N GLN A 644 1.62 8.31 35.98
CA GLN A 644 2.76 8.80 35.22
C GLN A 644 3.83 9.41 36.14
N PRO A 645 5.04 8.84 36.22
CA PRO A 645 6.07 9.29 37.17
C PRO A 645 6.47 10.78 37.04
N LEU A 646 6.37 11.31 35.82
CA LEU A 646 6.78 12.69 35.51
C LEU A 646 5.61 13.71 35.56
N ALA A 647 4.38 13.28 35.90
CA ALA A 647 3.21 14.16 35.87
C ALA A 647 3.36 15.40 36.76
N ARG A 648 4.04 15.25 37.89
CA ARG A 648 4.30 16.38 38.84
C ARG A 648 5.37 17.35 38.35
N GLN A 649 6.32 16.90 37.54
CA GLN A 649 7.43 17.72 37.05
C GLN A 649 7.13 18.32 35.66
N LEU A 650 6.15 17.80 34.95
CA LEU A 650 5.92 18.19 33.56
C LEU A 650 5.53 19.66 33.40
N HIS A 651 4.76 20.24 34.37
CA HIS A 651 4.42 21.66 34.33
C HIS A 651 5.66 22.54 34.41
N VAL A 652 6.66 22.17 35.23
CA VAL A 652 7.94 22.91 35.36
C VAL A 652 8.73 22.88 34.05
N MET A 653 8.70 21.74 33.33
CA MET A 653 9.30 21.63 32.00
C MET A 653 8.60 22.55 30.98
N LEU A 654 7.28 22.63 31.03
CA LEU A 654 6.48 23.48 30.15
C LEU A 654 6.68 24.98 30.45
N GLU A 655 6.68 25.38 31.72
CA GLU A 655 6.97 26.75 32.16
C GLU A 655 8.35 27.23 31.69
N ASN A 656 9.38 26.40 31.90
CA ASN A 656 10.74 26.70 31.51
C ASN A 656 11.03 26.44 30.03
N ARG A 657 10.05 25.93 29.26
CA ARG A 657 10.21 25.48 27.87
C ARG A 657 11.39 24.50 27.66
N ALA A 658 11.73 23.74 28.70
CA ALA A 658 12.87 22.83 28.70
C ALA A 658 12.48 21.55 27.93
N HIS A 659 13.14 21.28 26.80
CA HIS A 659 12.83 20.15 25.92
C HIS A 659 11.36 20.08 25.50
N CYS A 660 10.76 21.23 25.20
CA CYS A 660 9.37 21.38 24.79
C CYS A 660 9.29 22.17 23.47
N PRO A 661 9.84 21.67 22.35
CA PRO A 661 9.74 22.38 21.07
C PRO A 661 8.27 22.53 20.65
N PRO A 662 7.89 23.61 19.93
CA PRO A 662 6.55 23.78 19.41
C PRO A 662 6.31 22.91 18.18
N THR A 663 5.06 22.51 17.95
CA THR A 663 4.63 21.83 16.74
C THR A 663 3.23 22.25 16.30
N THR A 664 2.99 22.34 15.00
CA THR A 664 1.67 22.57 14.43
C THR A 664 0.95 21.27 14.05
N SER A 665 1.55 20.11 14.33
CA SER A 665 1.07 18.77 13.94
C SER A 665 -0.36 18.48 14.40
N LEU A 666 -1.26 18.16 13.45
CA LEU A 666 -2.61 17.68 13.77
C LEU A 666 -2.58 16.32 14.50
N GLY A 667 -1.62 15.46 14.21
CA GLY A 667 -1.44 14.20 14.92
C GLY A 667 -1.28 14.40 16.43
N ARG A 668 -0.63 15.49 16.84
CA ARG A 668 -0.47 15.85 18.26
C ARG A 668 -1.76 16.37 18.90
N TRP A 669 -2.64 16.98 18.12
CA TRP A 669 -3.99 17.33 18.58
C TRP A 669 -4.86 16.09 18.83
N PHE A 670 -4.77 15.07 17.96
CA PHE A 670 -5.38 13.76 18.21
C PHE A 670 -4.86 13.12 19.50
N ASP A 671 -3.55 13.14 19.72
CA ASP A 671 -2.95 12.60 20.94
C ASP A 671 -3.41 13.37 22.18
N ALA A 672 -3.49 14.70 22.11
CA ALA A 672 -4.01 15.53 23.21
C ALA A 672 -5.47 15.17 23.53
N ALA A 673 -6.33 15.06 22.52
CA ALA A 673 -7.72 14.67 22.69
C ALA A 673 -7.85 13.26 23.29
N ALA A 674 -7.09 12.29 22.81
CA ALA A 674 -7.07 10.93 23.33
C ALA A 674 -6.62 10.86 24.79
N GLY A 675 -5.60 11.63 25.14
CA GLY A 675 -5.11 11.72 26.53
C GLY A 675 -6.10 12.39 27.46
N LEU A 676 -6.77 13.49 27.02
CA LEU A 676 -7.77 14.19 27.81
C LEU A 676 -9.01 13.32 28.07
N LEU A 677 -9.44 12.55 27.09
CA LEU A 677 -10.59 11.64 27.20
C LEU A 677 -10.24 10.29 27.84
N GLY A 678 -8.97 10.08 28.24
CA GLY A 678 -8.54 8.81 28.83
C GLY A 678 -8.59 7.61 27.88
N ALA A 679 -8.65 7.85 26.58
CA ALA A 679 -8.68 6.78 25.57
C ALA A 679 -7.35 6.02 25.51
N ARG A 680 -6.22 6.72 25.66
CA ARG A 680 -4.88 6.14 25.72
C ARG A 680 -3.85 7.09 26.33
N GLU A 681 -3.07 6.61 27.30
CA GLU A 681 -1.97 7.39 27.89
C GLU A 681 -0.62 7.14 27.20
N VAL A 682 -0.32 5.87 26.87
CA VAL A 682 0.94 5.46 26.23
C VAL A 682 0.63 4.54 25.05
N MET A 683 1.13 4.86 23.88
CA MET A 683 0.89 4.06 22.66
C MET A 683 1.89 2.90 22.54
N ALA A 684 1.38 1.74 22.12
CA ALA A 684 2.19 0.58 21.76
C ALA A 684 2.66 0.64 20.28
N TYR A 685 2.04 1.46 19.45
CA TYR A 685 2.39 1.67 18.04
C TYR A 685 1.89 3.03 17.54
N GLU A 686 2.50 3.51 16.45
CA GLU A 686 2.19 4.81 15.85
C GLU A 686 0.71 4.93 15.45
N GLY A 687 0.07 6.04 15.79
CA GLY A 687 -1.33 6.35 15.44
C GLY A 687 -2.38 5.61 16.27
N GLN A 688 -1.99 4.81 17.27
CA GLN A 688 -2.92 4.03 18.09
C GLN A 688 -3.98 4.92 18.77
N ALA A 689 -3.59 6.05 19.31
CA ALA A 689 -4.49 6.98 19.99
C ALA A 689 -5.58 7.51 19.04
N ALA A 690 -5.21 7.92 17.83
CA ALA A 690 -6.15 8.37 16.81
C ALA A 690 -7.10 7.26 16.34
N MET A 691 -6.60 6.02 16.18
CA MET A 691 -7.42 4.86 15.81
C MET A 691 -8.41 4.47 16.91
N LEU A 692 -8.03 4.61 18.18
CA LEU A 692 -8.94 4.37 19.31
C LEU A 692 -10.01 5.45 19.41
N LEU A 693 -9.65 6.74 19.20
CA LEU A 693 -10.63 7.83 19.13
C LEU A 693 -11.63 7.62 17.98
N GLU A 694 -11.15 7.23 16.80
CA GLU A 694 -12.00 6.86 15.67
C GLU A 694 -12.95 5.72 16.08
N GLY A 695 -12.44 4.68 16.72
CA GLY A 695 -13.24 3.54 17.20
C GLY A 695 -14.27 3.91 18.26
N LEU A 696 -13.99 4.86 19.13
CA LEU A 696 -14.97 5.39 20.08
C LEU A 696 -16.05 6.18 19.36
N ALA A 697 -15.66 7.07 18.43
CA ALA A 697 -16.60 7.90 17.70
C ALA A 697 -17.54 7.09 16.79
N GLU A 698 -17.08 6.00 16.19
CA GLU A 698 -17.88 5.09 15.36
C GLU A 698 -19.01 4.36 16.16
N ARG A 699 -18.94 4.35 17.50
CA ARG A 699 -19.96 3.71 18.36
C ARG A 699 -21.16 4.59 18.63
N ALA A 700 -21.04 5.90 18.38
CA ALA A 700 -22.08 6.88 18.66
C ALA A 700 -22.69 7.43 17.38
N GLY A 701 -23.90 8.02 17.50
CA GLY A 701 -24.52 8.77 16.44
C GLY A 701 -23.84 10.13 16.21
N PRO A 702 -24.18 10.83 15.09
CA PRO A 702 -23.65 12.16 14.82
C PRO A 702 -24.06 13.18 15.88
N VAL A 703 -23.13 14.06 16.24
CA VAL A 703 -23.37 15.19 17.16
C VAL A 703 -23.11 16.52 16.46
N GLN A 704 -23.68 17.59 17.00
CA GLN A 704 -23.37 18.93 16.51
C GLN A 704 -21.96 19.34 16.96
N PRO A 705 -21.19 20.03 16.10
CA PRO A 705 -19.90 20.60 16.48
C PRO A 705 -20.06 21.59 17.66
N VAL A 706 -19.02 21.74 18.45
CA VAL A 706 -18.96 22.79 19.51
C VAL A 706 -19.04 24.16 18.84
N PRO A 707 -20.04 25.00 19.16
CA PRO A 707 -20.24 26.27 18.45
C PRO A 707 -19.03 27.21 18.45
N ASP A 708 -18.34 27.34 19.58
CA ASP A 708 -17.15 28.19 19.76
C ASP A 708 -15.89 27.32 19.96
N GLY A 709 -15.84 26.15 19.34
CA GLY A 709 -14.76 25.17 19.50
C GLY A 709 -13.44 25.55 18.82
N TRP A 710 -13.42 26.60 18.01
CA TRP A 710 -12.23 27.11 17.32
C TRP A 710 -12.28 28.61 17.10
N THR A 711 -11.08 29.20 16.87
CA THR A 711 -10.93 30.59 16.52
C THR A 711 -9.89 30.78 15.40
N PHE A 712 -10.02 31.89 14.67
CA PHE A 712 -9.03 32.31 13.66
C PHE A 712 -8.33 33.58 14.13
N SER A 713 -7.00 33.61 14.06
CA SER A 713 -6.22 34.82 14.35
C SER A 713 -5.27 35.12 13.18
N PRO A 714 -5.21 36.38 12.70
CA PRO A 714 -4.18 36.81 11.78
C PRO A 714 -2.86 36.93 12.59
N ARG A 715 -1.83 36.20 12.20
CA ARG A 715 -0.47 36.49 12.71
C ARG A 715 0.24 37.40 11.71
N PRO A 716 0.69 38.58 12.12
CA PRO A 716 1.78 39.24 11.41
C PRO A 716 2.98 38.29 11.47
N GLN A 717 3.66 38.06 10.37
CA GLN A 717 4.95 37.37 10.43
C GLN A 717 5.87 38.22 11.27
N ALA A 718 5.98 37.90 12.57
CA ALA A 718 6.96 38.53 13.44
C ALA A 718 8.33 38.16 12.89
N GLY A 719 9.07 39.12 12.41
CA GLY A 719 10.49 38.95 12.20
C GLY A 719 11.06 38.32 13.46
N VAL A 720 11.92 37.32 13.26
CA VAL A 720 12.60 36.55 14.33
C VAL A 720 13.00 37.50 15.44
N ALA A 721 12.23 37.55 16.53
CA ALA A 721 12.63 38.24 17.70
C ALA A 721 13.91 37.56 18.21
N ARG A 722 15.02 38.23 18.07
CA ARG A 722 16.30 37.82 18.67
C ARG A 722 16.11 37.76 20.18
N LEU A 723 15.77 36.58 20.68
CA LEU A 723 15.87 36.31 22.12
C LEU A 723 17.37 36.14 22.45
N GLY A 724 17.95 37.18 23.07
CA GLY A 724 19.29 37.11 23.62
C GLY A 724 19.39 36.04 24.69
N GLY A 725 20.05 34.95 24.35
CA GLY A 725 20.49 33.91 25.24
C GLY A 725 21.88 33.47 24.82
N ARG A 726 22.90 33.73 25.58
CA ARG A 726 24.29 33.31 25.34
C ARG A 726 24.36 31.78 25.37
N GLY A 727 24.65 31.18 24.24
CA GLY A 727 24.96 29.76 24.10
C GLY A 727 25.42 29.50 22.69
N ALA A 728 26.73 29.33 22.49
CA ALA A 728 27.35 29.10 21.18
C ALA A 728 26.96 27.73 20.61
N GLY A 729 26.00 27.73 19.68
CA GLY A 729 25.76 26.67 18.74
C GLY A 729 25.69 27.30 17.35
N ARG A 730 26.52 26.85 16.41
CA ARG A 730 26.54 27.37 15.04
C ARG A 730 25.13 27.16 14.41
N ALA A 731 24.42 28.27 14.27
CA ALA A 731 23.19 28.32 13.49
C ALA A 731 23.55 28.13 12.01
N PHE A 732 23.08 27.02 11.44
CA PHE A 732 22.99 26.83 9.99
C PHE A 732 21.87 27.78 9.52
N SER A 733 22.19 28.83 8.82
CA SER A 733 21.22 29.62 8.05
C SER A 733 21.11 28.97 6.67
N PRO A 734 19.99 28.30 6.32
CA PRO A 734 19.79 27.91 4.94
C PRO A 734 19.61 29.18 4.10
N ARG A 735 20.29 29.24 2.97
CA ARG A 735 20.02 30.26 1.93
C ARG A 735 18.57 30.03 1.46
N PRO A 736 17.78 31.09 1.16
CA PRO A 736 16.47 30.96 0.55
C PRO A 736 16.59 30.13 -0.74
N GLN A 737 15.88 29.01 -0.82
CA GLN A 737 15.79 28.26 -2.06
C GLN A 737 14.92 29.03 -3.05
N ALA A 738 15.31 29.00 -4.33
CA ALA A 738 14.53 29.54 -5.44
C ALA A 738 13.15 28.81 -5.45
N GLY A 739 12.08 29.54 -5.18
CA GLY A 739 10.71 29.01 -5.10
C GLY A 739 9.77 29.77 -4.17
N GLU A 740 10.30 30.54 -3.20
CA GLU A 740 9.46 31.47 -2.44
C GLU A 740 9.18 32.72 -3.28
N GLY A 741 7.94 32.83 -3.80
CA GLY A 741 7.52 34.02 -4.55
C GLY A 741 7.70 35.30 -3.72
N THR A 742 8.36 36.30 -4.30
CA THR A 742 8.58 37.66 -3.74
C THR A 742 7.33 38.54 -3.77
N GLY A 743 6.09 37.92 -3.77
CA GLY A 743 4.84 38.65 -3.61
C GLY A 743 4.63 39.12 -2.17
N GLU A 744 3.94 40.25 -1.96
CA GLU A 744 3.55 40.77 -0.65
C GLU A 744 3.06 39.60 0.23
N ARG A 745 3.78 39.37 1.34
CA ARG A 745 3.51 38.23 2.25
C ARG A 745 2.14 38.42 2.89
N ALA A 746 1.12 37.70 2.37
CA ALA A 746 -0.19 37.64 3.01
C ALA A 746 -0.03 37.13 4.45
N ALA A 747 -0.78 37.71 5.38
CA ALA A 747 -0.75 37.32 6.78
C ALA A 747 -1.12 35.83 6.92
N CYS A 748 -0.22 35.00 7.50
CA CYS A 748 -0.47 33.61 7.76
C CYS A 748 -1.59 33.46 8.80
N GLU A 749 -2.68 32.78 8.46
CA GLU A 749 -3.83 32.58 9.35
C GLU A 749 -3.59 31.40 10.31
N VAL A 750 -3.87 31.58 11.60
CA VAL A 750 -3.75 30.53 12.60
C VAL A 750 -5.14 30.02 12.99
N LEU A 751 -5.36 28.72 12.84
CA LEU A 751 -6.53 28.02 13.37
C LEU A 751 -6.20 27.50 14.77
N ASP A 752 -6.90 28.01 15.77
CA ASP A 752 -6.75 27.59 17.17
C ASP A 752 -7.91 26.69 17.59
N LEU A 753 -7.60 25.47 18.05
CA LEU A 753 -8.53 24.46 18.53
C LEU A 753 -8.48 24.28 20.06
N LEU A 754 -7.79 25.16 20.79
CA LEU A 754 -7.75 25.09 22.26
C LEU A 754 -9.13 25.15 22.91
N PRO A 755 -10.11 25.92 22.40
CA PRO A 755 -11.46 25.89 22.96
C PRO A 755 -12.11 24.50 22.88
N LEU A 756 -11.87 23.75 21.79
CA LEU A 756 -12.31 22.37 21.69
C LEU A 756 -11.65 21.48 22.75
N LEU A 757 -10.31 21.58 22.94
CA LEU A 757 -9.62 20.80 23.97
C LEU A 757 -10.08 21.17 25.38
N ALA A 758 -10.44 22.43 25.64
CA ALA A 758 -11.03 22.84 26.91
C ALA A 758 -12.35 22.11 27.17
N ARG A 759 -13.23 22.01 26.15
CA ARG A 759 -14.48 21.29 26.24
C ARG A 759 -14.28 19.78 26.47
N LEU A 760 -13.30 19.17 25.78
CA LEU A 760 -12.95 17.75 25.96
C LEU A 760 -12.36 17.45 27.34
N ALA A 761 -11.63 18.39 27.93
CA ALA A 761 -11.08 18.25 29.28
C ALA A 761 -12.18 18.12 30.34
N ASP A 762 -13.38 18.65 30.08
CA ASP A 762 -14.53 18.59 30.99
C ASP A 762 -15.57 17.53 30.55
N GLU A 763 -15.33 16.80 29.47
CA GLU A 763 -16.27 15.80 28.99
C GLU A 763 -16.08 14.45 29.73
N PRO A 764 -17.12 14.00 30.48
CA PRO A 764 -17.00 12.77 31.27
C PRO A 764 -17.17 11.49 30.43
N ASP A 765 -17.81 11.56 29.25
CA ASP A 765 -18.05 10.42 28.38
C ASP A 765 -17.01 10.41 27.21
N PRO A 766 -16.04 9.49 27.22
CA PRO A 766 -15.05 9.40 26.14
C PRO A 766 -15.67 9.15 24.75
N VAL A 767 -16.81 8.46 24.68
CA VAL A 767 -17.49 8.18 23.41
C VAL A 767 -18.08 9.47 22.85
N HIS A 768 -18.81 10.22 23.67
CA HIS A 768 -19.36 11.52 23.28
C HIS A 768 -18.24 12.51 22.94
N GLY A 769 -17.16 12.57 23.75
CA GLY A 769 -16.01 13.43 23.52
C GLY A 769 -15.29 13.12 22.20
N ALA A 770 -15.17 11.84 21.85
CA ALA A 770 -14.54 11.44 20.58
C ALA A 770 -15.35 11.87 19.35
N VAL A 771 -16.69 11.74 19.38
CA VAL A 771 -17.55 12.24 18.30
C VAL A 771 -17.49 13.76 18.21
N LEU A 772 -17.54 14.45 19.35
CA LEU A 772 -17.49 15.91 19.45
C LEU A 772 -16.17 16.45 18.86
N PHE A 773 -15.05 15.76 19.16
CA PHE A 773 -13.75 16.09 18.60
C PHE A 773 -13.74 16.02 17.07
N HIS A 774 -14.17 14.89 16.49
CA HIS A 774 -14.16 14.71 15.04
C HIS A 774 -15.12 15.68 14.33
N ALA A 775 -16.34 15.86 14.84
CA ALA A 775 -17.31 16.75 14.25
C ALA A 775 -16.85 18.22 14.24
N THR A 776 -16.27 18.67 15.36
CA THR A 776 -15.78 20.04 15.51
C THR A 776 -14.52 20.27 14.67
N LEU A 777 -13.60 19.32 14.66
CA LEU A 777 -12.38 19.38 13.84
C LEU A 777 -12.73 19.46 12.35
N ALA A 778 -13.61 18.59 11.85
CA ALA A 778 -14.01 18.59 10.44
C ALA A 778 -14.67 19.94 10.06
N ARG A 779 -15.50 20.50 10.93
CA ARG A 779 -16.14 21.82 10.70
C ARG A 779 -15.11 22.95 10.68
N ALA A 780 -14.21 22.99 11.65
CA ALA A 780 -13.18 24.03 11.73
C ALA A 780 -12.25 24.03 10.50
N LEU A 781 -11.82 22.85 10.06
CA LEU A 781 -10.99 22.68 8.86
C LEU A 781 -11.75 23.06 7.57
N ALA A 782 -13.05 22.73 7.48
CA ALA A 782 -13.87 23.13 6.34
C ALA A 782 -14.04 24.63 6.26
N ASP A 783 -14.32 25.29 7.39
CA ASP A 783 -14.44 26.76 7.45
C ASP A 783 -13.10 27.43 7.12
N TRP A 784 -11.97 26.88 7.57
CA TRP A 784 -10.63 27.37 7.27
C TRP A 784 -10.30 27.29 5.77
N ALA A 785 -10.54 26.13 5.17
CA ALA A 785 -10.31 25.91 3.74
C ALA A 785 -11.20 26.81 2.87
N GLU A 786 -12.49 26.97 3.22
CA GLU A 786 -13.41 27.85 2.51
C GLU A 786 -12.98 29.33 2.54
N ARG A 787 -12.53 29.81 3.71
CA ARG A 787 -11.99 31.18 3.84
C ARG A 787 -10.78 31.40 2.94
N ALA A 788 -9.84 30.43 2.92
CA ALA A 788 -8.67 30.50 2.06
C ALA A 788 -9.05 30.39 0.58
N ALA A 789 -9.98 29.50 0.23
CA ALA A 789 -10.47 29.31 -1.14
C ALA A 789 -11.02 30.63 -1.72
N ARG A 790 -11.86 31.33 -0.95
CA ARG A 790 -12.41 32.64 -1.33
C ARG A 790 -11.32 33.72 -1.47
N ARG A 791 -10.34 33.74 -0.56
CA ARG A 791 -9.25 34.72 -0.58
C ARG A 791 -8.32 34.51 -1.77
N GLU A 792 -7.97 33.26 -2.07
CA GLU A 792 -7.04 32.90 -3.15
C GLU A 792 -7.73 32.74 -4.50
N GLY A 793 -9.07 32.76 -4.57
CA GLY A 793 -9.83 32.50 -5.80
C GLY A 793 -9.71 31.07 -6.31
N LEU A 794 -9.51 30.09 -5.42
CA LEU A 794 -9.33 28.67 -5.73
C LEU A 794 -10.58 27.87 -5.38
N THR A 795 -10.86 26.82 -6.15
CA THR A 795 -12.03 25.94 -5.94
C THR A 795 -11.66 24.50 -5.66
N THR A 796 -10.39 24.14 -5.81
CA THR A 796 -9.89 22.75 -5.63
C THR A 796 -9.07 22.65 -4.34
N VAL A 797 -9.39 21.63 -3.52
CA VAL A 797 -8.70 21.33 -2.26
C VAL A 797 -8.21 19.90 -2.26
N ALA A 798 -6.91 19.70 -2.05
CA ALA A 798 -6.29 18.39 -1.87
C ALA A 798 -6.12 18.07 -0.36
N LEU A 799 -6.45 16.82 0.03
CA LEU A 799 -6.38 16.32 1.39
C LEU A 799 -5.21 15.34 1.53
N GLY A 800 -4.06 15.81 2.04
CA GLY A 800 -2.81 15.04 2.13
C GLY A 800 -2.24 14.96 3.54
N GLY A 801 -1.44 13.92 3.82
CA GLY A 801 -0.85 13.63 5.12
C GLY A 801 -1.55 12.49 5.86
N GLY A 802 -0.84 11.89 6.82
CA GLY A 802 -1.26 10.67 7.52
C GLY A 802 -2.55 10.80 8.32
N CYS A 803 -2.96 12.00 8.73
CA CYS A 803 -4.21 12.21 9.46
C CYS A 803 -5.45 11.87 8.63
N PHE A 804 -5.36 11.91 7.30
CA PHE A 804 -6.46 11.51 6.40
C PHE A 804 -6.65 9.98 6.29
N LEU A 805 -5.87 9.20 7.01
CA LEU A 805 -6.19 7.80 7.27
C LEU A 805 -7.33 7.63 8.28
N ASN A 806 -7.70 8.69 9.03
CA ASN A 806 -8.89 8.69 9.87
C ASN A 806 -10.14 8.82 8.98
N HIS A 807 -10.99 7.78 8.98
CA HIS A 807 -12.13 7.68 8.09
C HIS A 807 -13.20 8.76 8.37
N ILE A 808 -13.45 9.02 9.65
CA ILE A 808 -14.46 10.01 10.06
C ILE A 808 -14.04 11.40 9.59
N LEU A 809 -12.76 11.75 9.81
CA LEU A 809 -12.24 13.05 9.39
C LEU A 809 -12.31 13.21 7.87
N SER A 810 -11.81 12.23 7.09
CA SER A 810 -11.83 12.30 5.62
C SER A 810 -13.26 12.40 5.08
N ARG A 811 -14.16 11.53 5.55
CA ARG A 811 -15.56 11.52 5.14
C ARG A 811 -16.28 12.84 5.43
N ASP A 812 -16.23 13.32 6.69
CA ASP A 812 -17.02 14.45 7.13
C ASP A 812 -16.46 15.78 6.61
N LEU A 813 -15.13 15.92 6.55
CA LEU A 813 -14.49 17.08 5.96
C LEU A 813 -14.72 17.13 4.44
N GLY A 814 -14.51 16.01 3.73
CA GLY A 814 -14.73 15.92 2.30
C GLY A 814 -16.17 16.31 1.91
N ARG A 815 -17.16 15.75 2.62
CA ARG A 815 -18.57 16.11 2.45
C ARG A 815 -18.82 17.60 2.69
N GLN A 816 -18.32 18.16 3.80
CA GLN A 816 -18.52 19.57 4.14
C GLN A 816 -17.88 20.54 3.13
N LEU A 817 -16.71 20.19 2.59
CA LEU A 817 -16.05 20.97 1.54
C LEU A 817 -16.85 20.92 0.23
N ALA A 818 -17.34 19.75 -0.16
CA ALA A 818 -18.19 19.58 -1.35
C ALA A 818 -19.52 20.36 -1.22
N GLU A 819 -20.17 20.32 -0.05
CA GLU A 819 -21.37 21.11 0.25
C GLU A 819 -21.13 22.63 0.11
N ARG A 820 -19.87 23.10 0.28
CA ARG A 820 -19.45 24.49 0.06
C ARG A 820 -19.06 24.80 -1.39
N GLY A 821 -19.23 23.86 -2.31
CA GLY A 821 -18.93 24.00 -3.73
C GLY A 821 -17.43 23.87 -4.06
N LEU A 822 -16.64 23.24 -3.18
CA LEU A 822 -15.24 22.98 -3.45
C LEU A 822 -15.04 21.57 -4.03
N THR A 823 -14.17 21.45 -5.02
CA THR A 823 -13.73 20.16 -5.55
C THR A 823 -12.70 19.57 -4.60
N VAL A 824 -12.99 18.38 -4.07
CA VAL A 824 -12.13 17.68 -3.10
C VAL A 824 -11.33 16.58 -3.78
N LEU A 825 -10.02 16.62 -3.63
CA LEU A 825 -9.10 15.58 -4.11
C LEU A 825 -8.56 14.78 -2.94
N GLU A 826 -8.76 13.48 -2.95
CA GLU A 826 -8.27 12.52 -1.97
C GLU A 826 -7.27 11.56 -2.59
N ALA A 827 -6.34 11.05 -1.80
CA ALA A 827 -5.40 10.02 -2.22
C ALA A 827 -6.10 8.70 -2.57
N ARG A 828 -5.88 8.18 -3.82
CA ARG A 828 -6.55 6.97 -4.36
C ARG A 828 -5.61 5.97 -4.99
N GLN A 829 -4.49 6.40 -5.56
CA GLN A 829 -3.51 5.54 -6.23
C GLN A 829 -2.24 5.35 -5.40
N ALA A 830 -1.93 6.32 -4.53
CA ALA A 830 -0.88 6.26 -3.53
C ALA A 830 -1.48 6.50 -2.13
N PRO A 831 -0.82 6.08 -1.03
CA PRO A 831 -1.30 6.41 0.31
C PRO A 831 -1.24 7.92 0.59
N PRO A 832 -2.17 8.49 1.40
CA PRO A 832 -2.09 9.90 1.79
C PRO A 832 -0.93 10.22 2.75
N ASN A 833 -0.38 9.20 3.42
CA ASN A 833 0.78 9.29 4.32
C ASN A 833 2.11 9.27 3.55
N ASP A 834 3.24 9.16 4.27
CA ASP A 834 4.59 9.14 3.68
C ASP A 834 4.79 8.09 2.58
N GLY A 835 3.94 7.05 2.53
CA GLY A 835 3.95 6.08 1.43
C GLY A 835 3.61 6.66 0.05
N GLY A 836 3.01 7.86 0.00
CA GLY A 836 2.78 8.62 -1.24
C GLY A 836 3.81 9.71 -1.49
N LEU A 837 4.66 10.03 -0.52
CA LEU A 837 5.55 11.18 -0.56
C LEU A 837 6.52 11.14 -1.76
N SER A 838 7.06 9.97 -2.09
CA SER A 838 7.97 9.82 -3.23
C SER A 838 7.32 10.21 -4.58
N LEU A 839 6.02 9.98 -4.75
CA LEU A 839 5.27 10.43 -5.93
C LEU A 839 5.23 11.97 -6.00
N GLY A 840 4.92 12.62 -4.86
CA GLY A 840 4.89 14.08 -4.78
C GLY A 840 6.26 14.71 -5.01
N GLN A 841 7.31 14.12 -4.44
CA GLN A 841 8.69 14.55 -4.67
C GLN A 841 9.07 14.48 -6.15
N ALA A 842 8.71 13.38 -6.83
CA ALA A 842 8.95 13.22 -8.25
C ALA A 842 8.19 14.29 -9.08
N TRP A 843 6.92 14.54 -8.72
CA TRP A 843 6.10 15.56 -9.38
C TRP A 843 6.66 16.96 -9.24
N VAL A 844 7.06 17.37 -8.02
CA VAL A 844 7.71 18.67 -7.78
C VAL A 844 9.01 18.78 -8.58
N ALA A 845 9.82 17.73 -8.61
CA ALA A 845 11.06 17.73 -9.37
C ALA A 845 10.85 17.91 -10.87
N ILE A 846 9.84 17.24 -11.47
CA ILE A 846 9.47 17.44 -12.87
C ILE A 846 9.14 18.91 -13.16
N HIS A 847 8.41 19.57 -12.25
CA HIS A 847 8.05 20.97 -12.41
C HIS A 847 9.22 21.93 -12.13
N THR A 848 10.19 21.53 -11.34
CA THR A 848 11.42 22.33 -11.07
C THR A 848 12.39 22.33 -12.23
N LEU A 849 12.42 21.26 -13.03
CA LEU A 849 13.36 21.09 -14.15
C LEU A 849 12.85 21.68 -15.48
N HIS A 850 11.61 22.12 -15.51
CA HIS A 850 10.98 22.77 -16.65
C HIS A 850 10.74 24.26 -16.39
#